data_7e7286e2a290be325e713e2bd4d4e314
#
_entry.id   7e7286e2a290be325e713e2bd4d4e314
#
_cell.length_a   1.000
_cell.length_b   1.000
_cell.length_c   1.000
_cell.angle_alpha   90.00
_cell.angle_beta   90.00
_cell.angle_gamma   90.00
#
_symmetry.space_group_name_H-M   'P 1'
#
loop_
_entity.id
_entity.type
_entity.pdbx_description
1 polymer ?
#
loop_
_entity_poly.entity_id
_entity_poly.type
_entity_poly.pdbx_seq_one_letter_code
_entity_poly.pdbx_strand_id
1 'polypeptide(L)'
;MHNIQSQNHRLRYRQIHLDFHTSPHLPGIGEKFDKKRWQETLKAAAVDSITLFSKCHHGWSYHPTRVGKMHPHLSFDLLRAQYEATKEAGINAPVYLSAGVDNLAAEEHPDWRELDKDGRYADWNPGIFKAGFRTLDFHGPYLDYLCEQIREAVRLFPDCDGIFLDIICQNQSCSRWSLEFMKANGLDPENEEDRKESSRLALEKYYQRTTEAAKSLRADMPILHNSGHIPRGRHDIFPYFSHLELESLPTGGWGYDHFPMSAKYACNLPLDFLGMTGKFHTTWGEFGGYKHPNALRYECAAMLAYGAKCSVGDQLHPSGALDPSTYELIGEAYREVRAKEPWCDGAEQVFDLAILSSEAESVTHRESLSDEGACRVLLESHFLFGLIDRTMDFARYKALVLPDDIRVDAELKTKLDAYLAQGGKLILSGESGLWKGREEFALDLGAEYEGLSPYCPPDDEPNRGHDYLLPAQELRASFVNMPQVMYERSHRIRATKGESLGQIFDPYFNRTWEHFCSHQHTPNQEQPSGFDCGVRHGNILYFAHPVFRHYRAYGAVAYREFIVKAIRTFMGDTLTFSTNLPSTARITLTEQSQESRLVLHLLYAPTVSRGGVMQLSGGNVSGGKSVEVIEDLPPLHDIEITLQAPVKSARLVPQGGDVTLEKSGDRVTLRLPKFSCHQMIEIQC
;
A
#
# COMPACT_ATOMS: atom_id res chain seq x y z
N MET A 1 11.43 -14.67 -23.33
CA MET A 1 11.73 -14.83 -21.88
C MET A 1 13.11 -14.22 -21.65
N HIS A 2 13.18 -12.95 -21.29
CA HIS A 2 14.43 -12.33 -20.90
C HIS A 2 14.71 -12.78 -19.46
N ASN A 3 15.87 -13.41 -19.26
CA ASN A 3 16.37 -13.78 -17.93
C ASN A 3 16.39 -12.50 -17.05
N ILE A 4 15.45 -12.42 -16.10
CA ILE A 4 15.51 -11.46 -15.03
C ILE A 4 16.66 -11.93 -14.13
N GLN A 5 17.87 -11.43 -14.41
CA GLN A 5 18.89 -11.41 -13.35
C GLN A 5 18.34 -10.50 -12.26
N SER A 6 17.94 -11.08 -11.15
CA SER A 6 17.63 -10.34 -9.92
C SER A 6 18.76 -9.34 -9.73
N GLN A 7 18.48 -8.06 -9.91
CA GLN A 7 19.44 -7.04 -9.57
C GLN A 7 19.57 -7.11 -8.05
N ASN A 8 20.68 -7.62 -7.55
CA ASN A 8 21.01 -7.70 -6.13
C ASN A 8 21.27 -6.30 -5.55
N HIS A 9 20.39 -5.34 -5.87
CA HIS A 9 20.49 -4.02 -5.28
C HIS A 9 19.95 -4.08 -3.86
N ARG A 10 20.81 -3.77 -2.89
CA ARG A 10 20.44 -3.66 -1.48
C ARG A 10 20.29 -2.20 -1.10
N LEU A 11 19.10 -1.86 -0.63
CA LEU A 11 18.78 -0.56 -0.07
C LEU A 11 19.49 -0.35 1.28
N ARG A 12 19.77 0.91 1.60
CA ARG A 12 20.12 1.33 2.95
C ARG A 12 18.87 1.40 3.82
N TYR A 13 19.05 1.37 5.14
CA TYR A 13 17.94 1.29 6.08
C TYR A 13 17.30 2.65 6.43
N ARG A 14 18.01 3.76 6.28
CA ARG A 14 17.58 5.07 6.82
C ARG A 14 17.74 6.17 5.76
N GLN A 15 16.82 6.14 4.80
CA GLN A 15 16.79 7.07 3.68
C GLN A 15 16.03 8.35 4.01
N ILE A 16 16.47 9.47 3.45
CA ILE A 16 15.70 10.71 3.34
C ILE A 16 15.27 10.89 1.89
N HIS A 17 13.99 11.08 1.66
CA HIS A 17 13.50 11.63 0.41
C HIS A 17 13.41 13.15 0.55
N LEU A 18 14.39 13.86 0.00
CA LEU A 18 14.51 15.31 0.19
C LEU A 18 13.90 16.06 -0.98
N ASP A 19 12.61 16.39 -0.86
CA ASP A 19 11.91 17.19 -1.85
C ASP A 19 12.49 18.58 -2.02
N PHE A 20 12.63 19.03 -3.28
CA PHE A 20 13.12 20.37 -3.61
C PHE A 20 12.46 20.91 -4.86
N HIS A 21 11.18 21.28 -4.76
CA HIS A 21 10.41 21.83 -5.86
C HIS A 21 10.30 23.36 -5.69
N THR A 22 11.10 24.12 -6.43
CA THR A 22 11.18 25.57 -6.29
C THR A 22 10.65 26.30 -7.52
N SER A 23 9.76 27.26 -7.28
CA SER A 23 9.26 28.17 -8.30
C SER A 23 10.35 29.13 -8.78
N PRO A 24 10.37 29.51 -10.08
CA PRO A 24 11.32 30.50 -10.60
C PRO A 24 11.13 31.92 -10.01
N HIS A 25 10.08 32.13 -9.22
CA HIS A 25 9.83 33.39 -8.51
C HIS A 25 10.49 33.47 -7.12
N LEU A 26 11.15 32.37 -6.67
CA LEU A 26 11.82 32.33 -5.38
C LEU A 26 13.30 32.75 -5.53
N PRO A 27 13.76 33.82 -4.86
CA PRO A 27 15.16 34.23 -4.89
C PRO A 27 16.03 33.38 -3.96
N GLY A 28 17.35 33.46 -4.13
CA GLY A 28 18.33 32.95 -3.17
C GLY A 28 18.36 31.43 -3.04
N ILE A 29 18.10 30.72 -4.13
CA ILE A 29 18.09 29.26 -4.13
C ILE A 29 19.48 28.72 -3.75
N GLY A 30 19.51 27.90 -2.70
CA GLY A 30 20.74 27.25 -2.23
C GLY A 30 21.73 28.15 -1.50
N GLU A 31 21.48 29.46 -1.35
CA GLU A 31 22.45 30.45 -0.83
C GLU A 31 22.95 30.16 0.59
N LYS A 32 22.20 29.39 1.39
CA LYS A 32 22.56 29.00 2.75
C LYS A 32 23.05 27.55 2.85
N PHE A 33 23.33 26.91 1.72
CA PHE A 33 23.96 25.59 1.76
C PHE A 33 25.33 25.70 2.43
N ASP A 34 25.57 24.89 3.46
CA ASP A 34 26.85 24.76 4.15
C ASP A 34 27.24 23.28 4.25
N LYS A 35 28.33 22.91 3.62
CA LYS A 35 28.81 21.52 3.53
C LYS A 35 29.01 20.88 4.90
N LYS A 36 29.64 21.60 5.84
CA LYS A 36 29.93 21.06 7.16
C LYS A 36 28.65 20.81 7.96
N ARG A 37 27.77 21.81 7.97
CA ARG A 37 26.48 21.70 8.64
C ARG A 37 25.62 20.60 8.02
N TRP A 38 25.60 20.45 6.69
CA TRP A 38 24.93 19.36 5.98
C TRP A 38 25.40 17.99 6.49
N GLN A 39 26.72 17.73 6.49
CA GLN A 39 27.31 16.48 6.93
C GLN A 39 27.02 16.19 8.41
N GLU A 40 27.19 17.19 9.27
CA GLU A 40 26.95 17.07 10.72
C GLU A 40 25.48 16.74 11.02
N THR A 41 24.54 17.41 10.36
CA THR A 41 23.10 17.21 10.53
C THR A 41 22.69 15.79 10.11
N LEU A 42 23.08 15.33 8.93
CA LEU A 42 22.74 14.00 8.44
C LEU A 42 23.36 12.88 9.31
N LYS A 43 24.61 13.03 9.74
CA LYS A 43 25.26 12.07 10.64
C LYS A 43 24.61 12.00 12.02
N ALA A 44 24.25 13.15 12.61
CA ALA A 44 23.55 13.22 13.89
C ALA A 44 22.17 12.54 13.84
N ALA A 45 21.47 12.67 12.71
CA ALA A 45 20.21 12.01 12.46
C ALA A 45 20.34 10.54 12.04
N ALA A 46 21.57 9.98 12.00
CA ALA A 46 21.85 8.61 11.59
C ALA A 46 21.38 8.26 10.15
N VAL A 47 21.33 9.24 9.25
CA VAL A 47 20.96 9.04 7.84
C VAL A 47 22.07 8.27 7.11
N ASP A 48 21.68 7.32 6.25
CA ASP A 48 22.63 6.54 5.42
C ASP A 48 22.35 6.60 3.91
N SER A 49 21.25 7.25 3.50
CA SER A 49 20.91 7.55 2.10
C SER A 49 20.07 8.83 2.04
N ILE A 50 20.29 9.67 1.01
CA ILE A 50 19.47 10.88 0.79
C ILE A 50 19.32 11.17 -0.70
N THR A 51 18.08 11.31 -1.17
CA THR A 51 17.76 11.63 -2.57
C THR A 51 18.04 13.10 -2.86
N LEU A 52 18.79 13.39 -3.93
CA LEU A 52 19.22 14.73 -4.32
C LEU A 52 18.65 15.14 -5.67
N PHE A 53 18.16 16.36 -5.79
CA PHE A 53 17.39 16.81 -6.94
C PHE A 53 18.28 17.35 -8.08
N SER A 54 18.20 16.69 -9.25
CA SER A 54 18.71 17.23 -10.53
C SER A 54 17.68 18.18 -11.17
N LYS A 55 16.42 17.72 -11.33
CA LYS A 55 15.34 18.50 -11.92
C LYS A 55 14.05 18.36 -11.09
N CYS A 56 13.39 19.47 -10.78
CA CYS A 56 12.13 19.48 -10.02
C CYS A 56 10.88 19.47 -10.93
N HIS A 57 9.68 19.41 -10.34
CA HIS A 57 8.39 19.46 -11.06
C HIS A 57 8.16 20.76 -11.84
N HIS A 58 8.80 21.88 -11.44
CA HIS A 58 8.77 23.11 -12.22
C HIS A 58 9.64 23.06 -13.49
N GLY A 59 10.43 21.99 -13.69
CA GLY A 59 11.31 21.80 -14.86
C GLY A 59 12.70 22.42 -14.73
N TRP A 60 13.01 23.09 -13.59
CA TRP A 60 14.31 23.72 -13.36
C TRP A 60 15.33 22.74 -12.81
N SER A 61 16.57 22.83 -13.32
CA SER A 61 17.73 22.05 -12.84
C SER A 61 18.48 22.79 -11.75
N TYR A 62 19.02 22.04 -10.79
CA TYR A 62 19.84 22.57 -9.69
C TYR A 62 21.35 22.42 -9.91
N HIS A 63 21.74 22.31 -11.17
CA HIS A 63 23.11 22.23 -11.66
C HIS A 63 23.20 22.88 -13.04
N PRO A 64 24.41 23.28 -13.49
CA PRO A 64 24.63 23.70 -14.86
C PRO A 64 24.24 22.56 -15.83
N THR A 65 23.33 22.84 -16.78
CA THR A 65 22.81 21.86 -17.72
C THR A 65 22.97 22.33 -19.15
N ARG A 66 23.13 21.36 -20.09
CA ARG A 66 23.16 21.60 -21.53
C ARG A 66 21.85 21.19 -22.21
N VAL A 67 21.02 20.42 -21.50
CA VAL A 67 19.75 19.88 -22.03
C VAL A 67 18.56 20.71 -21.54
N GLY A 68 18.48 20.95 -20.23
CA GLY A 68 17.42 21.74 -19.61
C GLY A 68 17.82 23.20 -19.37
N LYS A 69 17.23 23.78 -18.31
CA LYS A 69 17.58 25.14 -17.83
C LYS A 69 17.86 25.10 -16.35
N MET A 70 18.96 25.71 -15.95
CA MET A 70 19.29 25.92 -14.55
C MET A 70 18.33 26.94 -13.93
N HIS A 71 17.99 26.74 -12.65
CA HIS A 71 17.08 27.64 -11.93
C HIS A 71 17.59 29.10 -11.97
N PRO A 72 16.77 30.10 -12.35
CA PRO A 72 17.21 31.47 -12.61
C PRO A 72 17.85 32.17 -11.40
N HIS A 73 17.51 31.75 -10.19
CA HIS A 73 18.03 32.31 -8.95
C HIS A 73 19.06 31.37 -8.24
N LEU A 74 19.65 30.45 -8.99
CA LEU A 74 20.72 29.59 -8.51
C LEU A 74 22.05 30.06 -9.14
N SER A 75 23.05 30.40 -8.33
CA SER A 75 24.30 31.00 -8.77
C SER A 75 25.48 30.02 -8.85
N PHE A 76 25.31 28.76 -8.43
CA PHE A 76 26.36 27.73 -8.39
C PHE A 76 25.76 26.33 -8.62
N ASP A 77 26.61 25.32 -8.75
CA ASP A 77 26.18 23.91 -8.87
C ASP A 77 25.79 23.34 -7.49
N LEU A 78 24.53 23.55 -7.09
CA LEU A 78 24.01 23.10 -5.80
C LEU A 78 23.98 21.58 -5.70
N LEU A 79 23.53 20.89 -6.77
CA LEU A 79 23.48 19.42 -6.77
C LEU A 79 24.89 18.84 -6.58
N ARG A 80 25.90 19.36 -7.28
CA ARG A 80 27.29 18.93 -7.11
C ARG A 80 27.76 19.12 -5.67
N ALA A 81 27.50 20.27 -5.09
CA ALA A 81 27.92 20.59 -3.73
C ALA A 81 27.25 19.65 -2.69
N GLN A 82 25.95 19.39 -2.84
CA GLN A 82 25.22 18.44 -2.00
C GLN A 82 25.72 17.00 -2.19
N TYR A 83 25.93 16.58 -3.45
CA TYR A 83 26.41 15.25 -3.80
C TYR A 83 27.76 14.96 -3.17
N GLU A 84 28.74 15.83 -3.38
CA GLU A 84 30.10 15.67 -2.82
C GLU A 84 30.08 15.67 -1.29
N ALA A 85 29.33 16.57 -0.66
CA ALA A 85 29.17 16.61 0.79
C ALA A 85 28.58 15.29 1.33
N THR A 86 27.59 14.74 0.64
CA THR A 86 26.91 13.49 1.00
C THR A 86 27.81 12.28 0.84
N LYS A 87 28.47 12.13 -0.32
CA LYS A 87 29.40 11.01 -0.58
C LYS A 87 30.60 11.00 0.35
N GLU A 88 31.21 12.16 0.64
CA GLU A 88 32.29 12.28 1.62
C GLU A 88 31.87 11.90 3.05
N ALA A 89 30.58 12.04 3.36
CA ALA A 89 30.02 11.60 4.64
C ALA A 89 29.76 10.08 4.71
N GLY A 90 29.96 9.33 3.60
CA GLY A 90 29.67 7.90 3.48
C GLY A 90 28.17 7.58 3.35
N ILE A 91 27.39 8.56 2.91
CA ILE A 91 25.93 8.47 2.73
C ILE A 91 25.63 8.26 1.25
N ASN A 92 24.68 7.39 0.92
CA ASN A 92 24.23 7.18 -0.46
C ASN A 92 23.52 8.42 -0.98
N ALA A 93 23.70 8.71 -2.27
CA ALA A 93 23.16 9.88 -2.95
C ALA A 93 22.51 9.52 -4.30
N PRO A 94 21.31 8.90 -4.31
CA PRO A 94 20.54 8.75 -5.54
C PRO A 94 20.10 10.12 -6.07
N VAL A 95 20.03 10.25 -7.41
CA VAL A 95 19.70 11.48 -8.11
C VAL A 95 18.27 11.45 -8.63
N TYR A 96 17.50 12.46 -8.26
CA TYR A 96 16.09 12.62 -8.58
C TYR A 96 15.87 13.44 -9.86
N LEU A 97 14.93 13.00 -10.70
CA LEU A 97 14.38 13.78 -11.80
C LEU A 97 12.86 13.66 -11.83
N SER A 98 12.17 14.78 -11.89
CA SER A 98 10.74 14.80 -12.24
C SER A 98 10.56 14.24 -13.66
N ALA A 99 9.70 13.25 -13.84
CA ALA A 99 9.53 12.56 -15.11
C ALA A 99 8.17 12.88 -15.78
N GLY A 100 7.05 12.66 -15.09
CA GLY A 100 5.72 12.82 -15.68
C GLY A 100 5.19 14.26 -15.71
N VAL A 101 5.80 15.16 -14.95
CA VAL A 101 5.40 16.58 -14.90
C VAL A 101 6.61 17.50 -15.11
N ASP A 102 6.40 18.58 -15.84
CA ASP A 102 7.43 19.57 -16.13
C ASP A 102 6.76 20.89 -16.60
N ASN A 103 6.65 21.88 -15.70
CA ASN A 103 5.98 23.13 -16.02
C ASN A 103 6.73 23.93 -17.09
N LEU A 104 8.08 23.95 -17.03
CA LEU A 104 8.89 24.70 -17.99
C LEU A 104 8.74 24.12 -19.40
N ALA A 105 8.87 22.80 -19.55
CA ALA A 105 8.68 22.14 -20.85
C ALA A 105 7.24 22.34 -21.36
N ALA A 106 6.24 22.31 -20.48
CA ALA A 106 4.84 22.53 -20.84
C ALA A 106 4.55 23.97 -21.31
N GLU A 107 5.29 24.96 -20.80
CA GLU A 107 5.18 26.35 -21.24
C GLU A 107 5.89 26.60 -22.57
N GLU A 108 7.06 26.01 -22.76
CA GLU A 108 7.85 26.15 -23.99
C GLU A 108 7.29 25.33 -25.16
N HIS A 109 6.66 24.20 -24.84
CA HIS A 109 6.09 23.23 -25.79
C HIS A 109 4.68 22.84 -25.36
N PRO A 110 3.67 23.72 -25.52
CA PRO A 110 2.29 23.40 -25.12
C PRO A 110 1.71 22.17 -25.82
N ASP A 111 2.20 21.83 -27.00
CA ASP A 111 1.81 20.65 -27.76
C ASP A 111 2.37 19.32 -27.21
N TRP A 112 3.29 19.37 -26.22
CA TRP A 112 3.77 18.19 -25.52
C TRP A 112 2.87 17.74 -24.35
N ARG A 113 1.89 18.59 -23.98
CA ARG A 113 0.99 18.34 -22.85
C ARG A 113 -0.07 17.31 -23.20
N GLU A 114 -0.49 16.54 -22.19
CA GLU A 114 -1.62 15.65 -22.32
C GLU A 114 -2.95 16.45 -22.43
N LEU A 115 -3.86 15.94 -23.25
CA LEU A 115 -5.22 16.42 -23.38
C LEU A 115 -6.19 15.27 -23.08
N ASP A 116 -7.28 15.57 -22.42
CA ASP A 116 -8.40 14.62 -22.28
C ASP A 116 -9.22 14.54 -23.60
N LYS A 117 -10.21 13.65 -23.63
CA LYS A 117 -11.11 13.48 -24.78
C LYS A 117 -11.94 14.73 -25.13
N ASP A 118 -12.09 15.67 -24.22
CA ASP A 118 -12.82 16.93 -24.39
C ASP A 118 -11.88 18.09 -24.79
N GLY A 119 -10.60 17.80 -25.03
CA GLY A 119 -9.57 18.76 -25.43
C GLY A 119 -9.06 19.65 -24.29
N ARG A 120 -9.28 19.24 -23.03
CA ARG A 120 -8.77 19.95 -21.85
C ARG A 120 -7.44 19.37 -21.42
N TYR A 121 -6.58 20.20 -20.85
CA TYR A 121 -5.32 19.72 -20.28
C TYR A 121 -5.57 18.79 -19.09
N ALA A 122 -4.92 17.63 -19.09
CA ALA A 122 -5.03 16.59 -18.06
C ALA A 122 -4.02 16.81 -16.92
N ASP A 123 -3.93 18.02 -16.39
CA ASP A 123 -2.99 18.40 -15.33
C ASP A 123 -3.44 17.92 -13.96
N TRP A 124 -2.55 17.91 -12.97
CA TRP A 124 -2.85 17.53 -11.59
C TRP A 124 -4.00 18.30 -10.94
N ASN A 125 -4.15 19.57 -11.30
CA ASN A 125 -5.24 20.40 -10.86
C ASN A 125 -5.80 21.12 -12.10
N PRO A 126 -6.64 20.46 -12.89
CA PRO A 126 -7.06 20.96 -14.18
C PRO A 126 -7.81 22.28 -14.06
N GLY A 127 -7.40 23.26 -14.85
CA GLY A 127 -7.97 24.58 -14.96
C GLY A 127 -6.90 25.67 -15.09
N ILE A 128 -7.09 26.58 -16.06
CA ILE A 128 -6.11 27.59 -16.40
C ILE A 128 -5.78 28.60 -15.27
N PHE A 129 -6.68 28.73 -14.30
CA PHE A 129 -6.51 29.59 -13.13
C PHE A 129 -6.17 28.84 -11.84
N LYS A 130 -5.83 27.57 -11.94
CA LYS A 130 -5.46 26.74 -10.77
C LYS A 130 -3.97 26.46 -10.74
N ALA A 131 -3.39 26.53 -9.54
CA ALA A 131 -2.03 26.08 -9.31
C ALA A 131 -1.97 24.54 -9.41
N GLY A 132 -1.00 24.02 -10.13
CA GLY A 132 -0.81 22.57 -10.32
C GLY A 132 0.33 22.31 -11.28
N PHE A 133 0.85 21.08 -11.25
CA PHE A 133 1.89 20.65 -12.14
C PHE A 133 1.29 20.17 -13.48
N ARG A 134 2.04 20.35 -14.58
CA ARG A 134 1.63 20.08 -15.95
C ARG A 134 2.12 18.70 -16.38
N THR A 135 1.19 17.86 -16.83
CA THR A 135 1.50 16.52 -17.33
C THR A 135 1.92 16.54 -18.79
N LEU A 136 2.90 15.70 -19.13
CA LEU A 136 3.51 15.62 -20.46
C LEU A 136 3.24 14.24 -21.09
N ASP A 137 2.96 14.22 -22.39
CA ASP A 137 2.65 13.01 -23.14
C ASP A 137 3.92 12.26 -23.55
N PHE A 138 4.06 11.01 -23.12
CA PHE A 138 5.20 10.14 -23.42
C PHE A 138 5.19 9.60 -24.86
N HIS A 139 4.11 9.72 -25.60
CA HIS A 139 4.14 9.48 -27.05
C HIS A 139 4.89 10.57 -27.80
N GLY A 140 4.92 11.79 -27.25
CA GLY A 140 5.52 12.98 -27.84
C GLY A 140 7.03 13.12 -27.67
N PRO A 141 7.61 14.22 -28.17
CA PRO A 141 9.04 14.51 -28.09
C PRO A 141 9.55 14.76 -26.66
N TYR A 142 8.64 14.99 -25.70
CA TYR A 142 9.01 15.16 -24.30
C TYR A 142 9.81 13.96 -23.76
N LEU A 143 9.46 12.73 -24.16
CA LEU A 143 10.20 11.56 -23.71
C LEU A 143 11.67 11.56 -24.18
N ASP A 144 11.95 12.09 -25.39
CA ASP A 144 13.32 12.24 -25.89
C ASP A 144 14.10 13.25 -25.05
N TYR A 145 13.45 14.40 -24.74
CA TYR A 145 14.02 15.44 -23.89
C TYR A 145 14.33 14.91 -22.48
N LEU A 146 13.40 14.17 -21.86
CA LEU A 146 13.60 13.53 -20.56
C LEU A 146 14.76 12.53 -20.58
N CYS A 147 14.86 11.69 -21.61
CA CYS A 147 15.96 10.73 -21.76
C CYS A 147 17.33 11.42 -21.86
N GLU A 148 17.42 12.57 -22.56
CA GLU A 148 18.66 13.35 -22.61
C GLU A 148 19.02 13.98 -21.24
N GLN A 149 18.04 14.44 -20.47
CA GLN A 149 18.27 14.92 -19.10
C GLN A 149 18.77 13.79 -18.20
N ILE A 150 18.21 12.58 -18.31
CA ILE A 150 18.69 11.40 -17.55
C ILE A 150 20.14 11.07 -17.95
N ARG A 151 20.48 11.03 -19.25
CA ARG A 151 21.84 10.80 -19.72
C ARG A 151 22.81 11.87 -19.23
N GLU A 152 22.38 13.13 -19.18
CA GLU A 152 23.20 14.22 -18.62
C GLU A 152 23.46 14.00 -17.14
N ALA A 153 22.43 13.68 -16.34
CA ALA A 153 22.59 13.42 -14.92
C ALA A 153 23.57 12.26 -14.66
N VAL A 154 23.44 11.16 -15.38
CA VAL A 154 24.34 10.00 -15.26
C VAL A 154 25.80 10.35 -15.67
N ARG A 155 25.99 11.19 -16.69
CA ARG A 155 27.34 11.68 -17.06
C ARG A 155 27.96 12.58 -16.01
N LEU A 156 27.16 13.44 -15.40
CA LEU A 156 27.64 14.35 -14.36
C LEU A 156 27.90 13.65 -13.03
N PHE A 157 27.14 12.59 -12.71
CA PHE A 157 27.19 11.85 -11.45
C PHE A 157 27.30 10.33 -11.69
N PRO A 158 28.39 9.85 -12.34
CA PRO A 158 28.48 8.43 -12.74
C PRO A 158 28.47 7.45 -11.57
N ASP A 159 28.92 7.88 -10.39
CA ASP A 159 28.99 7.09 -9.16
C ASP A 159 27.79 7.34 -8.22
N CYS A 160 26.69 7.92 -8.72
CA CYS A 160 25.49 8.08 -7.92
C CYS A 160 24.88 6.70 -7.56
N ASP A 161 24.19 6.65 -6.45
CA ASP A 161 23.66 5.39 -5.90
C ASP A 161 22.31 4.99 -6.50
N GLY A 162 21.86 5.69 -7.54
CA GLY A 162 20.66 5.39 -8.32
C GLY A 162 20.06 6.61 -9.00
N ILE A 163 19.09 6.35 -9.86
CA ILE A 163 18.24 7.37 -10.51
C ILE A 163 16.81 7.18 -10.02
N PHE A 164 16.24 8.23 -9.44
CA PHE A 164 14.87 8.30 -8.99
C PHE A 164 14.05 9.11 -10.00
N LEU A 165 13.11 8.45 -10.69
CA LEU A 165 12.20 9.06 -11.66
C LEU A 165 10.81 9.18 -11.04
N ASP A 166 10.27 10.39 -10.99
CA ASP A 166 9.06 10.67 -10.22
C ASP A 166 7.87 11.05 -11.09
N ILE A 167 6.68 10.75 -10.56
CA ILE A 167 5.37 10.97 -11.17
C ILE A 167 5.23 10.24 -12.50
N ILE A 168 5.28 8.91 -12.40
CA ILE A 168 5.11 8.06 -13.58
C ILE A 168 3.63 7.82 -13.80
N CYS A 169 3.05 8.63 -14.66
CA CYS A 169 1.66 8.50 -15.10
C CYS A 169 1.52 8.85 -16.57
N GLN A 170 0.53 8.27 -17.21
CA GLN A 170 0.05 8.64 -18.55
C GLN A 170 -1.46 8.56 -18.49
N ASN A 171 -2.14 9.67 -18.66
CA ASN A 171 -3.58 9.70 -18.75
C ASN A 171 -4.05 9.11 -20.10
N GLN A 172 -5.36 8.93 -20.26
CA GLN A 172 -5.96 8.56 -21.55
C GLN A 172 -5.87 9.75 -22.53
N SER A 173 -4.64 10.09 -22.92
CA SER A 173 -4.36 11.31 -23.68
C SER A 173 -4.93 11.26 -25.08
N CYS A 174 -5.58 12.36 -25.46
CA CYS A 174 -5.99 12.69 -26.82
C CYS A 174 -5.15 13.86 -27.38
N SER A 175 -3.92 14.04 -26.92
CA SER A 175 -2.97 14.97 -27.54
C SER A 175 -2.72 14.58 -28.99
N ARG A 176 -2.19 15.51 -29.75
CA ARG A 176 -1.77 15.24 -31.14
C ARG A 176 -0.90 13.97 -31.23
N TRP A 177 0.04 13.78 -30.31
CA TRP A 177 0.99 12.65 -30.32
C TRP A 177 0.32 11.33 -30.01
N SER A 178 -0.57 11.32 -29.02
CA SER A 178 -1.37 10.14 -28.70
C SER A 178 -2.35 9.77 -29.81
N LEU A 179 -2.99 10.76 -30.46
CA LEU A 179 -3.87 10.52 -31.61
C LEU A 179 -3.12 9.96 -32.82
N GLU A 180 -1.94 10.51 -33.14
CA GLU A 180 -1.08 9.99 -34.22
C GLU A 180 -0.63 8.55 -33.93
N PHE A 181 -0.26 8.27 -32.66
CA PHE A 181 0.11 6.91 -32.21
C PHE A 181 -1.07 5.93 -32.34
N MET A 182 -2.25 6.27 -31.81
CA MET A 182 -3.44 5.42 -31.89
C MET A 182 -3.80 5.11 -33.36
N LYS A 183 -3.82 6.13 -34.23
CA LYS A 183 -4.08 5.96 -35.65
C LYS A 183 -3.06 5.01 -36.34
N ALA A 184 -1.79 5.16 -35.98
CA ALA A 184 -0.73 4.31 -36.58
C ALA A 184 -0.83 2.84 -36.10
N ASN A 185 -1.43 2.59 -34.94
CA ASN A 185 -1.57 1.25 -34.36
C ASN A 185 -2.99 0.67 -34.48
N GLY A 186 -3.90 1.32 -35.19
CA GLY A 186 -5.25 0.81 -35.44
C GLY A 186 -6.17 0.90 -34.21
N LEU A 187 -5.84 1.79 -33.24
CA LEU A 187 -6.65 2.07 -32.08
C LEU A 187 -7.63 3.20 -32.36
N ASP A 188 -8.86 3.07 -31.87
CA ASP A 188 -9.92 4.07 -32.02
C ASP A 188 -9.91 5.07 -30.84
N PRO A 189 -9.60 6.36 -31.05
CA PRO A 189 -9.58 7.35 -29.99
C PRO A 189 -10.97 7.62 -29.36
N GLU A 190 -12.07 7.27 -30.00
CA GLU A 190 -13.41 7.37 -29.43
C GLU A 190 -13.71 6.21 -28.46
N ASN A 191 -13.01 5.09 -28.58
CA ASN A 191 -13.13 3.94 -27.69
C ASN A 191 -12.27 4.13 -26.43
N GLU A 192 -12.88 3.99 -25.26
CA GLU A 192 -12.18 4.15 -23.98
C GLU A 192 -11.11 3.09 -23.73
N GLU A 193 -11.38 1.83 -24.10
CA GLU A 193 -10.43 0.73 -23.91
C GLU A 193 -9.18 0.92 -24.82
N ASP A 194 -9.36 1.43 -26.04
CA ASP A 194 -8.26 1.74 -26.93
C ASP A 194 -7.42 2.93 -26.42
N ARG A 195 -8.03 3.92 -25.75
CA ARG A 195 -7.28 5.00 -25.08
C ARG A 195 -6.51 4.47 -23.86
N LYS A 196 -7.07 3.54 -23.08
CA LYS A 196 -6.36 2.86 -21.98
C LYS A 196 -5.17 2.07 -22.50
N GLU A 197 -5.35 1.34 -23.62
CA GLU A 197 -4.26 0.60 -24.25
C GLU A 197 -3.17 1.53 -24.77
N SER A 198 -3.52 2.67 -25.38
CA SER A 198 -2.56 3.70 -25.78
C SER A 198 -1.75 4.21 -24.59
N SER A 199 -2.40 4.48 -23.45
CA SER A 199 -1.72 4.92 -22.22
C SER A 199 -0.77 3.84 -21.68
N ARG A 200 -1.19 2.58 -21.69
CA ARG A 200 -0.36 1.45 -21.30
C ARG A 200 0.91 1.33 -22.16
N LEU A 201 0.76 1.46 -23.48
CA LEU A 201 1.87 1.41 -24.44
C LEU A 201 2.81 2.62 -24.31
N ALA A 202 2.28 3.81 -23.99
CA ALA A 202 3.09 4.98 -23.67
C ALA A 202 3.98 4.75 -22.45
N LEU A 203 3.43 4.16 -21.38
CA LEU A 203 4.18 3.80 -20.17
C LEU A 203 5.21 2.70 -20.44
N GLU A 204 4.90 1.69 -21.24
CA GLU A 204 5.86 0.65 -21.65
C GLU A 204 7.06 1.28 -22.38
N LYS A 205 6.81 2.14 -23.36
CA LYS A 205 7.83 2.91 -24.08
C LYS A 205 8.65 3.80 -23.12
N TYR A 206 8.00 4.44 -22.15
CA TYR A 206 8.64 5.24 -21.11
C TYR A 206 9.61 4.38 -20.31
N TYR A 207 9.15 3.28 -19.70
CA TYR A 207 9.99 2.40 -18.88
C TYR A 207 11.22 1.91 -19.63
N GLN A 208 11.02 1.43 -20.86
CA GLN A 208 12.12 0.95 -21.71
C GLN A 208 13.15 2.06 -21.95
N ARG A 209 12.73 3.20 -22.46
CA ARG A 209 13.64 4.27 -22.91
C ARG A 209 14.35 4.98 -21.77
N THR A 210 13.67 5.23 -20.65
CA THR A 210 14.29 5.87 -19.49
C THR A 210 15.27 4.93 -18.80
N THR A 211 14.99 3.63 -18.76
CA THR A 211 15.93 2.61 -18.26
C THR A 211 17.17 2.52 -19.15
N GLU A 212 17.03 2.50 -20.47
CA GLU A 212 18.15 2.55 -21.41
C GLU A 212 19.01 3.82 -21.21
N ALA A 213 18.36 4.96 -21.02
CA ALA A 213 19.05 6.23 -20.76
C ALA A 213 19.82 6.22 -19.44
N ALA A 214 19.22 5.74 -18.37
CA ALA A 214 19.85 5.67 -17.05
C ALA A 214 21.00 4.66 -17.00
N LYS A 215 20.90 3.54 -17.72
CA LYS A 215 21.94 2.50 -17.80
C LYS A 215 22.99 2.74 -18.90
N SER A 216 22.92 3.86 -19.61
CA SER A 216 23.78 4.13 -20.77
C SER A 216 25.27 4.15 -20.49
N LEU A 217 25.69 4.49 -19.26
CA LEU A 217 27.10 4.51 -18.84
C LEU A 217 27.43 3.44 -17.77
N ARG A 218 26.43 2.96 -17.04
CA ARG A 218 26.59 1.96 -16.00
C ARG A 218 25.42 0.98 -16.04
N ALA A 219 25.67 -0.24 -16.50
CA ALA A 219 24.65 -1.26 -16.72
C ALA A 219 23.91 -1.68 -15.44
N ASP A 220 24.55 -1.58 -14.29
CA ASP A 220 24.02 -1.89 -12.96
C ASP A 220 23.43 -0.67 -12.23
N MET A 221 23.24 0.48 -12.92
CA MET A 221 22.62 1.67 -12.33
C MET A 221 21.28 1.32 -11.71
N PRO A 222 21.10 1.54 -10.39
CA PRO A 222 19.79 1.37 -9.75
C PRO A 222 18.80 2.41 -10.27
N ILE A 223 17.55 1.98 -10.49
CA ILE A 223 16.49 2.85 -10.98
C ILE A 223 15.22 2.60 -10.18
N LEU A 224 14.59 3.69 -9.75
CA LEU A 224 13.24 3.70 -9.22
C LEU A 224 12.33 4.53 -10.13
N HIS A 225 11.12 4.03 -10.35
CA HIS A 225 10.03 4.76 -10.99
C HIS A 225 8.92 4.95 -9.96
N ASN A 226 8.70 6.17 -9.49
CA ASN A 226 7.70 6.47 -8.46
C ASN A 226 6.38 6.95 -9.06
N SER A 227 5.29 6.36 -8.60
CA SER A 227 3.91 6.80 -8.89
C SER A 227 3.02 6.84 -7.65
N GLY A 228 3.61 6.79 -6.45
CA GLY A 228 2.93 6.76 -5.16
C GLY A 228 2.16 5.46 -4.90
N HIS A 229 2.24 4.46 -5.76
CA HIS A 229 1.58 3.17 -5.63
C HIS A 229 2.31 2.09 -6.41
N ILE A 230 2.41 0.89 -5.85
CA ILE A 230 2.93 -0.29 -6.54
C ILE A 230 1.73 -1.06 -7.10
N PRO A 231 1.48 -1.00 -8.43
CA PRO A 231 0.30 -1.62 -9.02
C PRO A 231 0.38 -3.14 -8.93
N ARG A 232 -0.69 -3.76 -8.45
CA ARG A 232 -0.75 -5.20 -8.23
C ARG A 232 -1.01 -5.94 -9.53
N GLY A 233 -0.35 -7.09 -9.70
CA GLY A 233 -0.46 -7.89 -10.92
C GLY A 233 0.34 -7.38 -12.13
N ARG A 234 1.04 -6.25 -12.02
CA ARG A 234 1.80 -5.64 -13.10
C ARG A 234 3.26 -6.11 -13.13
N HIS A 235 3.47 -7.41 -13.25
CA HIS A 235 4.80 -8.02 -13.31
C HIS A 235 5.61 -7.61 -14.55
N ASP A 236 4.96 -7.08 -15.56
CA ASP A 236 5.57 -6.56 -16.80
C ASP A 236 6.48 -5.36 -16.58
N ILE A 237 6.22 -4.54 -15.54
CA ILE A 237 7.01 -3.33 -15.25
C ILE A 237 8.19 -3.58 -14.29
N PHE A 238 8.12 -4.58 -13.41
CA PHE A 238 9.15 -4.82 -12.39
C PHE A 238 10.57 -5.08 -12.94
N PRO A 239 10.78 -5.60 -14.16
CA PRO A 239 12.12 -5.67 -14.76
C PRO A 239 12.83 -4.33 -14.93
N TYR A 240 12.10 -3.23 -14.90
CA TYR A 240 12.66 -1.88 -15.00
C TYR A 240 13.04 -1.26 -13.65
N PHE A 241 12.62 -1.88 -12.53
CA PHE A 241 12.90 -1.43 -11.18
C PHE A 241 14.10 -2.16 -10.59
N SER A 242 14.93 -1.47 -9.83
CA SER A 242 15.97 -2.10 -9.01
C SER A 242 15.49 -2.42 -7.60
N HIS A 243 14.51 -1.69 -7.10
CA HIS A 243 13.88 -1.79 -5.80
C HIS A 243 12.50 -1.12 -5.84
N LEU A 244 11.76 -1.21 -4.73
CA LEU A 244 10.46 -0.56 -4.59
C LEU A 244 10.49 0.44 -3.43
N GLU A 245 9.82 1.57 -3.60
CA GLU A 245 9.56 2.53 -2.52
C GLU A 245 8.04 2.67 -2.33
N LEU A 246 7.58 2.31 -1.13
CA LEU A 246 6.15 2.27 -0.79
C LEU A 246 5.76 3.58 -0.13
N GLU A 247 5.34 4.55 -0.92
CA GLU A 247 4.90 5.83 -0.41
C GLU A 247 3.62 5.67 0.41
N SER A 248 3.63 6.18 1.64
CA SER A 248 2.48 6.16 2.53
C SER A 248 2.60 7.27 3.57
N LEU A 249 1.67 8.23 3.53
CA LEU A 249 1.60 9.33 4.48
C LEU A 249 0.33 9.18 5.33
N PRO A 250 0.37 8.46 6.47
CA PRO A 250 -0.83 8.14 7.26
C PRO A 250 -1.62 9.37 7.68
N THR A 251 -0.95 10.42 8.16
CA THR A 251 -1.57 11.69 8.54
C THR A 251 -2.12 12.47 7.35
N GLY A 252 -1.62 12.22 6.14
CA GLY A 252 -2.10 12.79 4.88
C GLY A 252 -3.42 12.18 4.37
N GLY A 253 -4.14 11.44 5.20
CA GLY A 253 -5.42 10.83 4.86
C GLY A 253 -5.33 9.43 4.24
N TRP A 254 -4.14 8.86 4.10
CA TRP A 254 -3.97 7.48 3.63
C TRP A 254 -4.28 6.47 4.75
N GLY A 255 -4.15 6.89 6.01
CA GLY A 255 -4.39 6.06 7.19
C GLY A 255 -3.28 5.07 7.49
N TYR A 256 -3.31 4.50 8.70
CA TYR A 256 -2.26 3.61 9.20
C TYR A 256 -2.34 2.16 8.68
N ASP A 257 -3.39 1.79 7.93
CA ASP A 257 -3.50 0.47 7.29
C ASP A 257 -2.92 0.44 5.86
N HIS A 258 -2.66 1.61 5.24
CA HIS A 258 -2.18 1.71 3.86
C HIS A 258 -0.78 1.09 3.68
N PHE A 259 0.18 1.49 4.50
CA PHE A 259 1.54 0.94 4.42
C PHE A 259 1.58 -0.58 4.67
N PRO A 260 0.96 -1.13 5.75
CA PRO A 260 0.90 -2.58 5.94
C PRO A 260 0.38 -3.35 4.74
N MET A 261 -0.70 -2.87 4.11
CA MET A 261 -1.28 -3.51 2.92
C MET A 261 -0.30 -3.52 1.74
N SER A 262 0.35 -2.39 1.46
CA SER A 262 1.35 -2.28 0.39
C SER A 262 2.57 -3.16 0.65
N ALA A 263 3.07 -3.19 1.90
CA ALA A 263 4.20 -4.00 2.30
C ALA A 263 3.92 -5.51 2.19
N LYS A 264 2.68 -5.94 2.51
CA LYS A 264 2.26 -7.34 2.39
C LYS A 264 2.18 -7.85 0.94
N TYR A 265 2.10 -6.95 -0.03
CA TYR A 265 2.26 -7.30 -1.44
C TYR A 265 3.74 -7.26 -1.85
N ALA A 266 4.44 -6.17 -1.53
CA ALA A 266 5.82 -5.96 -1.93
C ALA A 266 6.78 -7.05 -1.44
N CYS A 267 6.59 -7.57 -0.21
CA CYS A 267 7.42 -8.65 0.34
C CYS A 267 7.27 -10.00 -0.38
N ASN A 268 6.29 -10.15 -1.27
CA ASN A 268 6.13 -11.33 -2.14
C ASN A 268 6.76 -11.13 -3.53
N LEU A 269 7.33 -9.95 -3.81
CA LEU A 269 8.03 -9.62 -5.05
C LEU A 269 9.54 -9.86 -4.89
N PRO A 270 10.26 -10.15 -5.99
CA PRO A 270 11.70 -10.46 -5.93
C PRO A 270 12.58 -9.19 -5.87
N LEU A 271 12.11 -8.11 -5.29
CA LEU A 271 12.78 -6.82 -5.20
C LEU A 271 12.89 -6.38 -3.74
N ASP A 272 14.02 -5.80 -3.37
CA ASP A 272 14.15 -5.13 -2.08
C ASP A 272 13.25 -3.90 -2.02
N PHE A 273 12.77 -3.53 -0.83
CA PHE A 273 11.83 -2.43 -0.71
C PHE A 273 12.00 -1.64 0.59
N LEU A 274 11.57 -0.39 0.53
CA LEU A 274 11.45 0.48 1.69
C LEU A 274 10.03 1.06 1.80
N GLY A 275 9.64 1.41 3.01
CA GLY A 275 8.49 2.25 3.26
C GLY A 275 8.91 3.71 3.24
N MET A 276 8.06 4.57 2.67
CA MET A 276 8.30 6.00 2.61
C MET A 276 7.17 6.74 3.31
N THR A 277 7.47 7.36 4.44
CA THR A 277 6.59 8.30 5.13
C THR A 277 7.17 9.72 5.06
N GLY A 278 6.56 10.69 5.70
CA GLY A 278 7.06 12.05 5.73
C GLY A 278 7.04 12.68 7.12
N LYS A 279 7.86 13.68 7.36
CA LYS A 279 7.81 14.52 8.55
C LYS A 279 6.56 15.40 8.57
N PHE A 280 5.84 15.45 7.47
CA PHE A 280 4.67 16.31 7.23
C PHE A 280 3.48 15.96 8.11
N HIS A 281 2.73 16.99 8.51
CA HIS A 281 1.53 16.79 9.32
C HIS A 281 0.30 16.43 8.48
N THR A 282 0.08 17.15 7.37
CA THR A 282 -1.15 16.97 6.58
C THR A 282 -0.90 16.38 5.20
N THR A 283 0.03 16.90 4.42
CA THR A 283 0.26 16.48 3.03
C THR A 283 1.73 16.43 2.69
N TRP A 284 2.04 15.71 1.63
CA TRP A 284 3.39 15.65 1.09
C TRP A 284 3.89 17.05 0.66
N GLY A 285 5.15 17.36 0.98
CA GLY A 285 5.79 18.62 0.61
C GLY A 285 5.37 19.84 1.45
N GLU A 286 4.70 19.64 2.58
CA GLU A 286 4.23 20.70 3.47
C GLU A 286 5.40 21.42 4.15
N PHE A 287 5.51 22.75 3.92
CA PHE A 287 6.46 23.59 4.65
C PHE A 287 5.93 23.90 6.06
N GLY A 288 6.80 23.73 7.07
CA GLY A 288 6.47 24.09 8.46
C GLY A 288 5.46 23.18 9.16
N GLY A 289 5.01 22.11 8.52
CA GLY A 289 4.21 21.07 9.16
C GLY A 289 5.07 20.00 9.77
N TYR A 290 4.76 19.59 11.01
CA TYR A 290 5.53 18.60 11.75
C TYR A 290 4.63 17.51 12.30
N LYS A 291 4.98 16.27 12.01
CA LYS A 291 4.43 15.08 12.65
C LYS A 291 4.98 14.96 14.08
N HIS A 292 4.21 14.38 14.99
CA HIS A 292 4.71 14.09 16.34
C HIS A 292 5.85 13.06 16.29
N PRO A 293 6.94 13.19 17.10
CA PRO A 293 8.06 12.24 17.12
C PRO A 293 7.64 10.79 17.28
N ASN A 294 6.67 10.51 18.15
CA ASN A 294 6.14 9.17 18.39
C ASN A 294 5.46 8.57 17.15
N ALA A 295 4.86 9.39 16.28
CA ALA A 295 4.30 8.92 15.02
C ALA A 295 5.40 8.42 14.09
N LEU A 296 6.50 9.17 13.91
CA LEU A 296 7.63 8.72 13.08
C LEU A 296 8.32 7.47 13.66
N ARG A 297 8.47 7.38 14.98
CA ARG A 297 9.02 6.19 15.65
C ARG A 297 8.16 4.95 15.35
N TYR A 298 6.83 5.07 15.48
CA TYR A 298 5.90 3.99 15.17
C TYR A 298 5.93 3.61 13.68
N GLU A 299 5.92 4.58 12.78
CA GLU A 299 5.91 4.37 11.33
C GLU A 299 7.19 3.67 10.86
N CYS A 300 8.36 4.13 11.31
CA CYS A 300 9.63 3.45 11.02
C CYS A 300 9.69 2.04 11.64
N ALA A 301 9.16 1.86 12.85
CA ALA A 301 9.06 0.55 13.47
C ALA A 301 8.12 -0.39 12.71
N ALA A 302 7.01 0.12 12.18
CA ALA A 302 6.11 -0.63 11.30
C ALA A 302 6.81 -1.05 10.01
N MET A 303 7.60 -0.17 9.39
CA MET A 303 8.39 -0.53 8.20
C MET A 303 9.30 -1.73 8.48
N LEU A 304 10.04 -1.71 9.57
CA LEU A 304 10.88 -2.85 9.98
C LEU A 304 10.07 -4.12 10.24
N ALA A 305 8.94 -4.02 10.93
CA ALA A 305 8.08 -5.16 11.27
C ALA A 305 7.48 -5.83 10.02
N TYR A 306 7.22 -5.06 8.97
CA TYR A 306 6.72 -5.59 7.69
C TYR A 306 7.83 -5.93 6.69
N GLY A 307 9.10 -5.91 7.09
CA GLY A 307 10.25 -6.34 6.28
C GLY A 307 10.80 -5.26 5.36
N ALA A 308 10.40 -4.01 5.52
CA ALA A 308 10.88 -2.86 4.75
C ALA A 308 12.08 -2.16 5.42
N LYS A 309 12.86 -1.45 4.61
CA LYS A 309 13.73 -0.36 5.09
C LYS A 309 12.91 0.92 5.21
N CYS A 310 13.51 1.99 5.73
CA CYS A 310 12.82 3.22 6.06
C CYS A 310 13.25 4.38 5.16
N SER A 311 12.28 5.16 4.70
CA SER A 311 12.48 6.49 4.11
C SER A 311 11.56 7.50 4.78
N VAL A 312 12.10 8.67 5.10
CA VAL A 312 11.33 9.80 5.62
C VAL A 312 11.44 10.97 4.66
N GLY A 313 10.30 11.44 4.18
CA GLY A 313 10.20 12.62 3.34
C GLY A 313 10.43 13.91 4.14
N ASP A 314 11.28 14.79 3.60
CA ASP A 314 11.47 16.15 4.06
C ASP A 314 11.31 17.12 2.88
N GLN A 315 10.94 18.36 3.16
CA GLN A 315 10.89 19.44 2.19
C GLN A 315 12.02 20.43 2.47
N LEU A 316 13.07 20.42 1.63
CA LEU A 316 14.19 21.34 1.77
C LEU A 316 13.71 22.79 1.57
N HIS A 317 14.08 23.67 2.49
CA HIS A 317 13.82 25.07 2.33
C HIS A 317 14.55 25.62 1.09
N PRO A 318 13.96 26.53 0.28
CA PRO A 318 14.59 27.06 -0.94
C PRO A 318 16.01 27.60 -0.75
N SER A 319 16.33 28.14 0.42
CA SER A 319 17.70 28.57 0.76
C SER A 319 18.77 27.48 0.79
N GLY A 320 18.39 26.19 0.74
CA GLY A 320 19.30 25.05 0.76
C GLY A 320 19.78 24.62 2.16
N ALA A 321 19.29 25.25 3.23
CA ALA A 321 19.63 24.87 4.59
C ALA A 321 18.68 23.78 5.11
N LEU A 322 19.24 22.70 5.68
CA LEU A 322 18.46 21.72 6.42
C LEU A 322 17.91 22.33 7.71
N ASP A 323 16.66 21.97 8.06
CA ASP A 323 16.03 22.38 9.31
C ASP A 323 16.47 21.46 10.47
N PRO A 324 17.18 21.97 11.50
CA PRO A 324 17.63 21.16 12.62
C PRO A 324 16.50 20.42 13.35
N SER A 325 15.33 21.06 13.52
CA SER A 325 14.20 20.45 14.21
C SER A 325 13.67 19.23 13.49
N THR A 326 13.62 19.28 12.14
CA THR A 326 13.26 18.14 11.30
C THR A 326 14.23 16.97 11.50
N TYR A 327 15.55 17.25 11.54
CA TYR A 327 16.55 16.20 11.65
C TYR A 327 16.75 15.70 13.10
N GLU A 328 16.36 16.44 14.11
CA GLU A 328 16.20 15.94 15.48
C GLU A 328 15.07 14.93 15.57
N LEU A 329 13.90 15.28 15.00
CA LEU A 329 12.71 14.44 14.90
C LEU A 329 13.01 13.11 14.17
N ILE A 330 13.59 13.18 12.98
CA ILE A 330 13.95 12.00 12.18
C ILE A 330 15.01 11.16 12.89
N GLY A 331 16.01 11.84 13.48
CA GLY A 331 17.12 11.19 14.17
C GLY A 331 16.69 10.37 15.36
N GLU A 332 15.63 10.75 16.07
CA GLU A 332 15.05 9.93 17.14
C GLU A 332 14.59 8.58 16.61
N ALA A 333 13.79 8.56 15.55
CA ALA A 333 13.33 7.32 14.92
C ALA A 333 14.49 6.52 14.29
N TYR A 334 15.41 7.17 13.59
CA TYR A 334 16.49 6.48 12.88
C TYR A 334 17.57 5.87 13.78
N ARG A 335 17.80 6.43 14.96
CA ARG A 335 18.65 5.77 15.96
C ARG A 335 18.03 4.47 16.49
N GLU A 336 16.71 4.42 16.65
CA GLU A 336 16.01 3.18 17.00
C GLU A 336 16.06 2.16 15.84
N VAL A 337 15.87 2.60 14.59
CA VAL A 337 16.00 1.74 13.40
C VAL A 337 17.39 1.10 13.37
N ARG A 338 18.46 1.91 13.48
CA ARG A 338 19.85 1.42 13.46
C ARG A 338 20.12 0.35 14.52
N ALA A 339 19.56 0.49 15.70
CA ALA A 339 19.70 -0.51 16.75
C ALA A 339 19.01 -1.84 16.45
N LYS A 340 17.98 -1.83 15.57
CA LYS A 340 17.14 -3.00 15.24
C LYS A 340 17.54 -3.69 13.92
N GLU A 341 18.33 -3.05 13.07
CA GLU A 341 18.76 -3.59 11.77
C GLU A 341 19.27 -5.03 11.80
N PRO A 342 20.09 -5.47 12.78
CA PRO A 342 20.61 -6.84 12.81
C PRO A 342 19.53 -7.95 12.87
N TRP A 343 18.32 -7.62 13.31
CA TRP A 343 17.19 -8.57 13.36
C TRP A 343 16.22 -8.39 12.20
N CYS A 344 16.48 -7.45 11.31
CA CYS A 344 15.63 -7.15 10.15
C CYS A 344 16.33 -7.48 8.82
N ASP A 345 17.66 -7.42 8.78
CA ASP A 345 18.41 -7.65 7.54
C ASP A 345 18.29 -9.11 7.07
N GLY A 346 17.88 -9.27 5.81
CA GLY A 346 17.64 -10.58 5.21
C GLY A 346 16.49 -11.38 5.83
N ALA A 347 15.60 -10.73 6.60
CA ALA A 347 14.44 -11.36 7.20
C ALA A 347 13.29 -11.50 6.20
N GLU A 348 12.67 -12.67 6.15
CA GLU A 348 11.49 -12.97 5.32
C GLU A 348 10.24 -13.09 6.18
N GLN A 349 9.10 -12.59 5.68
CA GLN A 349 7.82 -12.68 6.38
C GLN A 349 7.29 -14.12 6.40
N VAL A 350 6.78 -14.54 7.56
CA VAL A 350 6.07 -15.81 7.74
C VAL A 350 4.56 -15.59 7.62
N PHE A 351 3.88 -16.43 6.86
CA PHE A 351 2.46 -16.30 6.59
C PHE A 351 1.68 -17.59 6.83
N ASP A 352 0.45 -17.46 7.33
CA ASP A 352 -0.56 -18.53 7.36
C ASP A 352 -1.54 -18.39 6.19
N LEU A 353 -1.95 -17.16 5.88
CA LEU A 353 -3.00 -16.83 4.93
C LEU A 353 -2.43 -15.95 3.80
N ALA A 354 -3.14 -15.89 2.68
CA ALA A 354 -2.94 -14.82 1.72
C ALA A 354 -4.28 -14.26 1.24
N ILE A 355 -4.33 -12.95 1.01
CA ILE A 355 -5.41 -12.31 0.28
C ILE A 355 -5.03 -12.33 -1.21
N LEU A 356 -5.88 -12.93 -2.06
CA LEU A 356 -5.78 -12.74 -3.50
C LEU A 356 -6.33 -11.34 -3.82
N SER A 357 -5.51 -10.48 -4.42
CA SER A 357 -5.85 -9.08 -4.62
C SER A 357 -6.97 -8.91 -5.66
N SER A 358 -8.05 -8.26 -5.30
CA SER A 358 -9.09 -7.87 -6.26
C SER A 358 -8.64 -6.71 -7.15
N GLU A 359 -7.71 -5.86 -6.73
CA GLU A 359 -7.05 -4.88 -7.60
C GLU A 359 -6.32 -5.56 -8.75
N ALA A 360 -5.59 -6.65 -8.47
CA ALA A 360 -4.87 -7.39 -9.51
C ALA A 360 -5.80 -8.10 -10.51
N GLU A 361 -7.02 -8.44 -10.09
CA GLU A 361 -8.04 -9.07 -10.93
C GLU A 361 -8.88 -8.08 -11.75
N SER A 362 -8.90 -6.81 -11.30
CA SER A 362 -9.65 -5.72 -11.92
C SER A 362 -8.68 -4.68 -12.49
N VAL A 363 -8.54 -4.61 -13.79
CA VAL A 363 -7.66 -3.63 -14.47
C VAL A 363 -8.03 -2.16 -14.18
N THR A 364 -9.14 -1.90 -13.50
CA THR A 364 -9.74 -0.56 -13.39
C THR A 364 -9.75 0.04 -11.98
N HIS A 365 -9.45 -0.72 -10.93
CA HIS A 365 -9.58 -0.24 -9.56
C HIS A 365 -8.25 -0.26 -8.81
N ARG A 366 -7.62 0.90 -8.72
CA ARG A 366 -6.59 1.19 -7.73
C ARG A 366 -7.25 1.23 -6.34
N GLU A 367 -6.68 0.54 -5.35
CA GLU A 367 -7.15 0.54 -3.97
C GLU A 367 -8.59 -0.01 -3.80
N SER A 368 -8.74 -1.32 -4.02
CA SER A 368 -10.02 -2.01 -3.82
C SER A 368 -10.47 -1.98 -2.35
N LEU A 369 -11.71 -1.54 -2.11
CA LEU A 369 -12.33 -1.56 -0.78
C LEU A 369 -12.41 -2.99 -0.20
N SER A 370 -12.54 -4.00 -1.06
CA SER A 370 -12.56 -5.41 -0.66
C SER A 370 -11.19 -5.87 -0.14
N ASP A 371 -10.09 -5.49 -0.82
CA ASP A 371 -8.73 -5.74 -0.36
C ASP A 371 -8.43 -4.98 0.94
N GLU A 372 -8.79 -3.69 1.02
CA GLU A 372 -8.62 -2.88 2.24
C GLU A 372 -9.38 -3.48 3.42
N GLY A 373 -10.61 -3.92 3.20
CA GLY A 373 -11.45 -4.53 4.23
C GLY A 373 -10.91 -5.85 4.72
N ALA A 374 -10.51 -6.73 3.82
CA ALA A 374 -9.89 -8.01 4.16
C ALA A 374 -8.58 -7.79 4.93
N CYS A 375 -7.73 -6.87 4.44
CA CYS A 375 -6.49 -6.50 5.12
C CYS A 375 -6.77 -6.00 6.55
N ARG A 376 -7.73 -5.07 6.73
CA ARG A 376 -8.10 -4.53 8.04
C ARG A 376 -8.60 -5.61 9.01
N VAL A 377 -9.50 -6.49 8.56
CA VAL A 377 -10.01 -7.60 9.39
C VAL A 377 -8.87 -8.50 9.85
N LEU A 378 -7.96 -8.87 8.96
CA LEU A 378 -6.84 -9.77 9.29
C LEU A 378 -5.77 -9.08 10.17
N LEU A 379 -5.47 -7.79 9.95
CA LEU A 379 -4.57 -7.01 10.81
C LEU A 379 -5.09 -6.86 12.23
N GLU A 380 -6.35 -6.44 12.38
CA GLU A 380 -6.99 -6.23 13.68
C GLU A 380 -7.21 -7.53 14.46
N SER A 381 -7.20 -8.66 13.77
CA SER A 381 -7.41 -9.98 14.36
C SER A 381 -6.14 -10.81 14.45
N HIS A 382 -4.98 -10.20 14.17
CA HIS A 382 -3.65 -10.76 14.37
C HIS A 382 -3.39 -12.04 13.57
N PHE A 383 -3.87 -12.12 12.31
CA PHE A 383 -3.48 -13.19 11.40
C PHE A 383 -2.15 -12.87 10.73
N LEU A 384 -1.32 -13.89 10.53
CA LEU A 384 -0.16 -13.81 9.64
C LEU A 384 -0.63 -13.99 8.20
N PHE A 385 -0.55 -12.94 7.41
CA PHE A 385 -1.01 -13.02 6.02
C PHE A 385 -0.16 -12.19 5.06
N GLY A 386 -0.14 -12.62 3.80
CA GLY A 386 0.39 -11.90 2.65
C GLY A 386 -0.72 -11.35 1.77
N LEU A 387 -0.37 -10.50 0.84
CA LEU A 387 -1.21 -10.07 -0.27
C LEU A 387 -0.54 -10.53 -1.56
N ILE A 388 -1.28 -11.20 -2.43
CA ILE A 388 -0.75 -11.86 -3.65
C ILE A 388 -1.62 -11.59 -4.85
N ASP A 389 -1.11 -11.88 -6.03
CA ASP A 389 -1.87 -11.97 -7.27
C ASP A 389 -1.88 -13.41 -7.82
N ARG A 390 -2.65 -13.64 -8.87
CA ARG A 390 -2.83 -14.98 -9.46
C ARG A 390 -1.56 -15.60 -10.05
N THR A 391 -0.51 -14.82 -10.30
CA THR A 391 0.75 -15.34 -10.86
C THR A 391 1.66 -15.96 -9.82
N MET A 392 1.45 -15.62 -8.54
CA MET A 392 2.24 -16.10 -7.41
C MET A 392 1.87 -17.53 -7.01
N ASP A 393 2.75 -18.16 -6.23
CA ASP A 393 2.56 -19.55 -5.76
C ASP A 393 1.61 -19.62 -4.56
N PHE A 394 0.45 -20.25 -4.75
CA PHE A 394 -0.57 -20.45 -3.71
C PHE A 394 -0.17 -21.48 -2.65
N ALA A 395 0.70 -22.45 -3.00
CA ALA A 395 1.07 -23.54 -2.08
C ALA A 395 1.86 -23.08 -0.84
N ARG A 396 2.37 -21.85 -0.86
CA ARG A 396 3.05 -21.23 0.29
C ARG A 396 2.12 -20.91 1.47
N TYR A 397 0.80 -20.92 1.26
CA TYR A 397 -0.19 -20.46 2.23
C TYR A 397 -1.13 -21.59 2.63
N LYS A 398 -1.59 -21.59 3.87
CA LYS A 398 -2.54 -22.57 4.41
C LYS A 398 -3.98 -22.28 3.94
N ALA A 399 -4.30 -21.00 3.72
CA ALA A 399 -5.57 -20.59 3.15
C ALA A 399 -5.43 -19.33 2.29
N LEU A 400 -6.30 -19.23 1.26
CA LEU A 400 -6.46 -18.02 0.44
C LEU A 400 -7.79 -17.36 0.78
N VAL A 401 -7.76 -16.02 0.92
CA VAL A 401 -8.93 -15.17 1.03
C VAL A 401 -9.18 -14.52 -0.32
N LEU A 402 -10.34 -14.77 -0.91
CA LEU A 402 -10.81 -14.14 -2.13
C LEU A 402 -11.90 -13.12 -1.72
N PRO A 403 -11.54 -11.84 -1.51
CA PRO A 403 -12.47 -10.87 -0.97
C PRO A 403 -13.48 -10.39 -2.02
N ASP A 404 -14.74 -10.54 -1.72
CA ASP A 404 -15.97 -9.98 -2.27
C ASP A 404 -16.18 -10.00 -3.79
N ASP A 405 -15.17 -9.64 -4.61
CA ASP A 405 -15.36 -9.27 -6.02
C ASP A 405 -14.57 -10.18 -7.00
N ILE A 406 -13.96 -11.26 -6.53
CA ILE A 406 -13.09 -12.11 -7.36
C ILE A 406 -13.89 -13.18 -8.08
N ARG A 407 -14.35 -12.86 -9.29
CA ARG A 407 -14.96 -13.83 -10.20
C ARG A 407 -13.90 -14.69 -10.89
N VAL A 408 -14.20 -15.95 -11.07
CA VAL A 408 -13.29 -17.01 -11.54
C VAL A 408 -13.38 -17.18 -13.06
N ASP A 409 -12.24 -17.18 -13.74
CA ASP A 409 -12.10 -17.64 -15.11
C ASP A 409 -11.50 -19.06 -15.15
N ALA A 410 -11.34 -19.64 -16.31
CA ALA A 410 -10.84 -21.01 -16.48
C ALA A 410 -9.40 -21.21 -15.97
N GLU A 411 -8.55 -20.18 -16.08
CA GLU A 411 -7.17 -20.24 -15.59
C GLU A 411 -7.15 -20.23 -14.06
N LEU A 412 -7.83 -19.26 -13.44
CA LEU A 412 -7.91 -19.18 -11.99
C LEU A 412 -8.58 -20.42 -11.39
N LYS A 413 -9.66 -20.95 -12.03
CA LYS A 413 -10.31 -22.21 -11.63
C LYS A 413 -9.31 -23.36 -11.56
N THR A 414 -8.50 -23.51 -12.58
CA THR A 414 -7.49 -24.60 -12.63
C THR A 414 -6.49 -24.47 -11.47
N LYS A 415 -6.05 -23.26 -11.15
CA LYS A 415 -5.15 -23.02 -10.02
C LYS A 415 -5.80 -23.28 -8.67
N LEU A 416 -7.04 -22.84 -8.49
CA LEU A 416 -7.79 -23.06 -7.24
C LEU A 416 -8.07 -24.55 -7.01
N ASP A 417 -8.43 -25.30 -8.05
CA ASP A 417 -8.64 -26.75 -7.96
C ASP A 417 -7.35 -27.48 -7.58
N ALA A 418 -6.24 -27.11 -8.20
CA ALA A 418 -4.94 -27.71 -7.86
C ALA A 418 -4.54 -27.39 -6.40
N TYR A 419 -4.80 -26.18 -5.93
CA TYR A 419 -4.55 -25.76 -4.57
C TYR A 419 -5.41 -26.51 -3.55
N LEU A 420 -6.73 -26.63 -3.80
CA LEU A 420 -7.65 -27.43 -2.98
C LEU A 420 -7.24 -28.93 -2.95
N ALA A 421 -6.83 -29.50 -4.09
CA ALA A 421 -6.38 -30.89 -4.17
C ALA A 421 -5.13 -31.19 -3.34
N GLN A 422 -4.30 -30.17 -3.07
CA GLN A 422 -3.14 -30.24 -2.20
C GLN A 422 -3.46 -29.98 -0.71
N GLY A 423 -4.74 -29.82 -0.38
CA GLY A 423 -5.20 -29.58 1.00
C GLY A 423 -5.28 -28.10 1.39
N GLY A 424 -5.06 -27.19 0.45
CA GLY A 424 -5.25 -25.75 0.66
C GLY A 424 -6.71 -25.43 0.99
N LYS A 425 -6.94 -24.29 1.65
CA LYS A 425 -8.26 -23.83 2.07
C LYS A 425 -8.63 -22.52 1.38
N LEU A 426 -9.91 -22.32 1.08
CA LEU A 426 -10.43 -21.10 0.49
C LEU A 426 -11.44 -20.40 1.41
N ILE A 427 -11.31 -19.08 1.53
CA ILE A 427 -12.24 -18.19 2.25
C ILE A 427 -12.77 -17.21 1.22
N LEU A 428 -14.05 -17.28 0.93
CA LEU A 428 -14.72 -16.53 -0.14
C LEU A 428 -15.81 -15.65 0.45
N SER A 429 -16.17 -14.56 -0.23
CA SER A 429 -17.30 -13.71 0.13
C SER A 429 -17.94 -13.05 -1.09
N GLY A 430 -19.22 -12.69 -1.00
CA GLY A 430 -19.93 -11.97 -2.05
C GLY A 430 -19.87 -12.70 -3.41
N GLU A 431 -19.38 -12.02 -4.44
CA GLU A 431 -19.27 -12.57 -5.80
C GLU A 431 -18.07 -13.51 -5.99
N SER A 432 -17.17 -13.57 -5.00
CA SER A 432 -15.97 -14.38 -5.13
C SER A 432 -16.32 -15.85 -5.27
N GLY A 433 -15.78 -16.46 -6.32
CA GLY A 433 -16.07 -17.85 -6.68
C GLY A 433 -17.14 -18.03 -7.74
N LEU A 434 -17.90 -16.98 -8.12
CA LEU A 434 -18.76 -17.01 -9.32
C LEU A 434 -17.92 -17.02 -10.60
N TRP A 435 -18.39 -17.68 -11.65
CA TRP A 435 -17.78 -17.61 -12.97
C TRP A 435 -17.83 -16.18 -13.54
N LYS A 436 -16.79 -15.76 -14.23
CA LYS A 436 -16.84 -14.55 -15.06
C LYS A 436 -17.92 -14.75 -16.14
N GLY A 437 -18.89 -13.81 -16.20
CA GLY A 437 -19.97 -13.80 -17.18
C GLY A 437 -21.09 -14.81 -16.96
N ARG A 438 -21.16 -15.47 -15.79
CA ARG A 438 -22.24 -16.39 -15.43
C ARG A 438 -22.66 -16.19 -13.98
N GLU A 439 -23.94 -16.46 -13.68
CA GLU A 439 -24.48 -16.41 -12.33
C GLU A 439 -24.53 -17.85 -11.74
N GLU A 440 -23.36 -18.46 -11.63
CA GLU A 440 -23.15 -19.78 -11.01
C GLU A 440 -21.76 -19.86 -10.36
N PHE A 441 -21.64 -20.58 -9.27
CA PHE A 441 -20.34 -20.79 -8.63
C PHE A 441 -19.47 -21.76 -9.43
N ALA A 442 -18.19 -21.40 -9.57
CA ALA A 442 -17.16 -22.27 -10.17
C ALA A 442 -16.72 -23.40 -9.23
N LEU A 443 -16.98 -23.27 -7.93
CA LEU A 443 -16.55 -24.17 -6.85
C LEU A 443 -17.78 -24.81 -6.19
N ASP A 444 -17.63 -26.06 -5.69
CA ASP A 444 -18.67 -26.74 -4.92
C ASP A 444 -18.70 -26.18 -3.48
N LEU A 445 -19.64 -25.31 -3.21
CA LEU A 445 -19.86 -24.72 -1.89
C LEU A 445 -20.68 -25.64 -0.95
N GLY A 446 -21.18 -26.78 -1.43
CA GLY A 446 -22.14 -27.60 -0.69
C GLY A 446 -23.47 -26.90 -0.44
N ALA A 447 -23.84 -25.97 -1.31
CA ALA A 447 -25.06 -25.16 -1.24
C ALA A 447 -25.66 -24.94 -2.63
N GLU A 448 -26.97 -24.74 -2.69
CA GLU A 448 -27.67 -24.28 -3.88
C GLU A 448 -27.61 -22.75 -3.94
N TYR A 449 -27.45 -22.18 -5.15
CA TYR A 449 -27.43 -20.73 -5.39
C TYR A 449 -28.66 -20.29 -6.18
N GLU A 450 -29.36 -19.26 -5.69
CA GLU A 450 -30.59 -18.74 -6.29
C GLU A 450 -30.44 -17.27 -6.75
N GLY A 451 -29.23 -16.75 -6.92
CA GLY A 451 -29.01 -15.38 -7.38
C GLY A 451 -28.83 -14.37 -6.25
N LEU A 452 -28.87 -13.10 -6.60
CA LEU A 452 -28.67 -11.98 -5.67
C LEU A 452 -30.00 -11.61 -5.00
N SER A 453 -29.97 -11.19 -3.73
CA SER A 453 -31.16 -10.69 -2.99
C SER A 453 -31.93 -9.65 -3.80
N PRO A 454 -33.29 -9.75 -3.87
CA PRO A 454 -34.10 -8.79 -4.61
C PRO A 454 -34.29 -7.45 -3.88
N TYR A 455 -33.86 -7.37 -2.62
CA TYR A 455 -34.07 -6.17 -1.81
C TYR A 455 -32.99 -5.14 -2.13
N CYS A 456 -33.32 -4.21 -3.01
CA CYS A 456 -32.45 -3.13 -3.48
C CYS A 456 -33.22 -1.82 -3.53
N PRO A 457 -33.14 -0.98 -2.50
CA PRO A 457 -33.71 0.36 -2.54
C PRO A 457 -33.17 1.18 -3.72
N PRO A 458 -33.86 2.26 -4.14
CA PRO A 458 -33.39 3.18 -5.16
C PRO A 458 -31.96 3.71 -4.83
N ASP A 459 -31.17 4.01 -5.86
CA ASP A 459 -29.77 4.42 -5.70
C ASP A 459 -29.56 5.76 -4.98
N ASP A 460 -30.57 6.62 -4.98
CA ASP A 460 -30.57 7.92 -4.30
C ASP A 460 -30.95 7.85 -2.81
N GLU A 461 -31.35 6.68 -2.31
CA GLU A 461 -31.68 6.48 -0.90
C GLU A 461 -30.41 6.20 -0.07
N PRO A 462 -30.02 7.08 0.86
CA PRO A 462 -28.88 6.85 1.75
C PRO A 462 -29.20 5.79 2.82
N ASN A 463 -28.16 5.21 3.43
CA ASN A 463 -28.25 4.29 4.57
C ASN A 463 -29.24 3.12 4.36
N ARG A 464 -29.22 2.54 3.20
CA ARG A 464 -30.12 1.43 2.80
C ARG A 464 -29.61 0.10 3.35
N GLY A 465 -30.47 -0.54 4.16
CA GLY A 465 -30.28 -1.95 4.52
C GLY A 465 -30.97 -2.82 3.47
N HIS A 466 -30.21 -3.71 2.86
CA HIS A 466 -30.76 -4.61 1.85
C HIS A 466 -31.33 -5.89 2.44
N ASP A 467 -30.66 -6.44 3.43
CA ASP A 467 -31.15 -7.56 4.24
C ASP A 467 -30.40 -7.64 5.58
N TYR A 468 -30.64 -8.70 6.34
CA TYR A 468 -30.13 -8.87 7.68
C TYR A 468 -29.51 -10.25 7.83
N LEU A 469 -28.50 -10.38 8.66
CA LEU A 469 -27.94 -11.68 9.03
C LEU A 469 -27.99 -11.94 10.53
N LEU A 470 -28.19 -13.19 10.89
CA LEU A 470 -28.03 -13.70 12.24
C LEU A 470 -27.10 -14.92 12.19
N PRO A 471 -25.81 -14.77 12.55
CA PRO A 471 -24.89 -15.89 12.57
C PRO A 471 -25.33 -17.00 13.55
N ALA A 472 -24.86 -18.21 13.35
CA ALA A 472 -24.98 -19.29 14.33
C ALA A 472 -24.41 -18.86 15.70
N GLN A 473 -24.96 -19.38 16.78
CA GLN A 473 -24.69 -18.87 18.13
C GLN A 473 -23.21 -18.78 18.48
N GLU A 474 -22.44 -19.77 18.13
CA GLU A 474 -20.97 -19.86 18.36
C GLU A 474 -20.17 -18.85 17.55
N LEU A 475 -20.73 -18.36 16.43
CA LEU A 475 -20.08 -17.39 15.55
C LEU A 475 -20.47 -15.94 15.85
N ARG A 476 -21.50 -15.71 16.67
CA ARG A 476 -21.97 -14.34 17.01
C ARG A 476 -20.94 -13.58 17.86
N ALA A 477 -20.94 -12.28 17.70
CA ALA A 477 -20.39 -11.40 18.71
C ALA A 477 -21.12 -11.59 20.04
N SER A 478 -20.41 -11.58 21.15
CA SER A 478 -20.98 -11.89 22.48
C SER A 478 -22.09 -10.94 22.94
N PHE A 479 -22.17 -9.75 22.36
CA PHE A 479 -23.14 -8.70 22.66
C PHE A 479 -24.33 -8.65 21.67
N VAL A 480 -24.43 -9.60 20.71
CA VAL A 480 -25.46 -9.59 19.66
C VAL A 480 -26.25 -10.89 19.65
N ASN A 481 -27.59 -10.77 19.78
CA ASN A 481 -28.51 -11.91 19.73
C ASN A 481 -29.71 -11.69 18.77
N MET A 482 -29.67 -10.62 17.98
CA MET A 482 -30.72 -10.25 17.02
C MET A 482 -30.14 -10.13 15.61
N PRO A 483 -30.98 -10.22 14.57
CA PRO A 483 -30.52 -9.97 13.20
C PRO A 483 -29.85 -8.61 13.07
N GLN A 484 -28.69 -8.59 12.39
CA GLN A 484 -27.88 -7.39 12.15
C GLN A 484 -28.10 -6.92 10.72
N VAL A 485 -28.28 -5.62 10.52
CA VAL A 485 -28.45 -5.03 9.20
C VAL A 485 -27.18 -5.18 8.36
N MET A 486 -27.36 -5.57 7.09
CA MET A 486 -26.31 -5.55 6.07
C MET A 486 -26.68 -4.52 5.01
N TYR A 487 -25.85 -3.50 4.82
CA TYR A 487 -26.07 -2.44 3.83
C TYR A 487 -25.66 -2.85 2.40
N GLU A 488 -25.54 -4.16 2.19
CA GLU A 488 -25.21 -4.82 0.94
C GLU A 488 -26.13 -6.01 0.75
N ARG A 489 -26.40 -6.39 -0.51
CA ARG A 489 -27.23 -7.56 -0.81
C ARG A 489 -26.48 -8.87 -0.62
N SER A 490 -27.13 -9.86 -0.05
CA SER A 490 -26.62 -11.23 0.01
C SER A 490 -26.76 -11.96 -1.32
N HIS A 491 -25.83 -12.83 -1.61
CA HIS A 491 -26.01 -13.92 -2.56
C HIS A 491 -26.88 -15.01 -1.89
N ARG A 492 -28.02 -15.34 -2.48
CA ARG A 492 -29.01 -16.28 -1.92
C ARG A 492 -28.50 -17.71 -2.05
N ILE A 493 -28.08 -18.30 -0.96
CA ILE A 493 -27.63 -19.70 -0.89
C ILE A 493 -28.46 -20.49 0.13
N ARG A 494 -28.60 -21.81 -0.13
CA ARG A 494 -29.15 -22.79 0.81
C ARG A 494 -28.14 -23.92 0.98
N ALA A 495 -27.68 -24.13 2.19
CA ALA A 495 -26.81 -25.25 2.51
C ALA A 495 -27.50 -26.59 2.22
N THR A 496 -26.83 -27.47 1.49
CA THR A 496 -27.34 -28.82 1.16
C THR A 496 -26.43 -29.90 1.74
N LYS A 497 -25.15 -29.83 1.48
CA LYS A 497 -24.10 -30.70 2.04
C LYS A 497 -23.16 -29.94 2.99
N GLY A 498 -23.12 -28.63 2.85
CA GLY A 498 -22.32 -27.75 3.70
C GLY A 498 -23.00 -27.44 5.02
N GLU A 499 -22.21 -26.96 5.98
CA GLU A 499 -22.66 -26.49 7.28
C GLU A 499 -22.99 -25.01 7.20
N SER A 500 -24.22 -24.62 7.56
CA SER A 500 -24.69 -23.24 7.59
C SER A 500 -23.94 -22.41 8.64
N LEU A 501 -23.55 -21.18 8.29
CA LEU A 501 -22.97 -20.22 9.24
C LEU A 501 -24.03 -19.39 9.98
N GLY A 502 -25.32 -19.55 9.66
CA GLY A 502 -26.44 -18.81 10.21
C GLY A 502 -27.42 -18.38 9.13
N GLN A 503 -28.37 -17.54 9.48
CA GLN A 503 -29.54 -17.24 8.66
C GLN A 503 -29.57 -15.80 8.17
N ILE A 504 -30.25 -15.60 7.03
CA ILE A 504 -30.62 -14.29 6.47
C ILE A 504 -32.10 -14.00 6.80
N PHE A 505 -32.36 -12.74 7.12
CA PHE A 505 -33.69 -12.20 7.31
C PHE A 505 -33.96 -11.12 6.27
N ASP A 506 -35.10 -11.18 5.62
CA ASP A 506 -35.52 -10.19 4.63
C ASP A 506 -36.12 -8.96 5.29
N PRO A 507 -35.95 -7.75 4.74
CA PRO A 507 -36.75 -6.61 5.14
C PRO A 507 -38.22 -6.82 4.73
N TYR A 508 -39.15 -6.11 5.36
CA TYR A 508 -40.59 -6.18 4.98
C TYR A 508 -40.84 -5.66 3.57
N PHE A 509 -40.10 -4.66 3.11
CA PHE A 509 -40.20 -4.04 1.79
C PHE A 509 -38.92 -3.20 1.48
N ASN A 510 -38.75 -2.87 0.21
CA ASN A 510 -37.76 -1.87 -0.18
C ASN A 510 -38.19 -0.47 0.25
N ARG A 511 -37.29 0.31 0.85
CA ARG A 511 -37.54 1.70 1.19
C ARG A 511 -37.73 2.53 -0.08
N THR A 512 -38.86 3.25 -0.14
CA THR A 512 -39.16 4.20 -1.21
C THR A 512 -39.82 5.44 -0.61
N TRP A 513 -40.06 6.48 -1.41
CA TRP A 513 -40.75 7.67 -0.98
C TRP A 513 -42.21 7.40 -0.55
N GLU A 514 -42.86 6.36 -1.08
CA GLU A 514 -44.20 5.95 -0.71
C GLU A 514 -44.23 4.99 0.48
N HIS A 515 -43.20 4.17 0.62
CA HIS A 515 -43.12 3.10 1.62
C HIS A 515 -41.77 3.19 2.38
N PHE A 516 -41.84 3.67 3.60
CA PHE A 516 -40.67 3.74 4.48
C PHE A 516 -41.06 3.51 5.94
N CYS A 517 -40.09 3.13 6.75
CA CYS A 517 -40.24 2.95 8.18
C CYS A 517 -39.07 3.56 8.91
N SER A 518 -39.33 4.33 9.99
CA SER A 518 -38.30 4.98 10.79
C SER A 518 -37.38 5.92 9.98
N HIS A 519 -36.23 6.30 10.55
CA HIS A 519 -35.28 7.28 10.00
C HIS A 519 -34.33 6.68 8.96
N GLN A 520 -34.08 5.38 9.00
CA GLN A 520 -33.00 4.75 8.24
C GLN A 520 -33.53 3.74 7.22
N HIS A 521 -33.72 2.49 7.61
CA HIS A 521 -34.03 1.38 6.74
C HIS A 521 -35.29 0.63 7.22
N THR A 522 -35.85 -0.19 6.35
CA THR A 522 -37.00 -1.04 6.67
C THR A 522 -36.57 -2.16 7.61
N PRO A 523 -37.28 -2.45 8.70
CA PRO A 523 -36.93 -3.52 9.63
C PRO A 523 -37.00 -4.90 8.97
N ASN A 524 -36.30 -5.87 9.57
CA ASN A 524 -36.38 -7.27 9.17
C ASN A 524 -37.73 -7.91 9.53
N GLN A 525 -38.12 -8.90 8.76
CA GLN A 525 -39.23 -9.79 9.09
C GLN A 525 -38.90 -10.66 10.32
N GLU A 526 -39.92 -11.14 11.02
CA GLU A 526 -39.73 -11.95 12.25
C GLU A 526 -39.15 -13.34 11.95
N GLN A 527 -39.47 -13.90 10.78
CA GLN A 527 -38.98 -15.21 10.37
C GLN A 527 -37.82 -15.10 9.41
N PRO A 528 -36.84 -16.03 9.48
CA PRO A 528 -35.77 -16.08 8.51
C PRO A 528 -36.26 -16.32 7.09
N SER A 529 -35.53 -15.82 6.11
CA SER A 529 -35.85 -15.93 4.68
C SER A 529 -35.74 -17.35 4.12
N GLY A 530 -35.11 -18.26 4.87
CA GLY A 530 -34.77 -19.60 4.42
C GLY A 530 -33.47 -19.66 3.64
N PHE A 531 -32.70 -18.57 3.58
CA PHE A 531 -31.34 -18.52 3.03
C PHE A 531 -30.32 -18.42 4.13
N ASP A 532 -29.11 -18.92 3.85
CA ASP A 532 -27.99 -18.96 4.79
C ASP A 532 -27.06 -17.75 4.60
N CYS A 533 -26.53 -17.20 5.69
CA CYS A 533 -25.58 -16.08 5.63
C CYS A 533 -24.16 -16.50 5.23
N GLY A 534 -23.92 -17.79 5.06
CA GLY A 534 -22.69 -18.39 4.61
C GLY A 534 -22.70 -19.89 4.83
N VAL A 535 -21.68 -20.57 4.32
CA VAL A 535 -21.55 -22.03 4.38
C VAL A 535 -20.10 -22.46 4.52
N ARG A 536 -19.88 -23.56 5.24
CA ARG A 536 -18.60 -24.29 5.29
C ARG A 536 -18.79 -25.65 4.64
N HIS A 537 -17.98 -25.94 3.61
CA HIS A 537 -17.99 -27.24 2.95
C HIS A 537 -16.58 -27.69 2.59
N GLY A 538 -16.12 -28.80 3.16
CA GLY A 538 -14.76 -29.29 2.96
C GLY A 538 -13.71 -28.23 3.30
N ASN A 539 -12.89 -27.88 2.32
CA ASN A 539 -11.86 -26.86 2.43
C ASN A 539 -12.30 -25.46 1.95
N ILE A 540 -13.60 -25.19 1.92
CA ILE A 540 -14.17 -23.90 1.51
C ILE A 540 -15.04 -23.32 2.63
N LEU A 541 -14.80 -22.05 2.95
CA LEU A 541 -15.62 -21.18 3.79
C LEU A 541 -16.16 -20.04 2.90
N TYR A 542 -17.47 -19.86 2.86
CA TYR A 542 -18.11 -18.83 2.05
C TYR A 542 -19.05 -17.96 2.87
N PHE A 543 -18.94 -16.64 2.72
CA PHE A 543 -19.85 -15.64 3.27
C PHE A 543 -20.76 -15.08 2.16
N ALA A 544 -22.08 -15.12 2.39
CA ALA A 544 -23.08 -14.72 1.38
C ALA A 544 -23.08 -13.21 1.07
N HIS A 545 -22.61 -12.38 1.98
CA HIS A 545 -22.46 -10.94 1.78
C HIS A 545 -21.01 -10.57 1.42
N PRO A 546 -20.78 -9.40 0.78
CA PRO A 546 -19.46 -8.84 0.57
C PRO A 546 -18.93 -8.26 1.89
N VAL A 547 -18.60 -9.14 2.85
CA VAL A 547 -18.33 -8.81 4.26
C VAL A 547 -17.10 -7.94 4.47
N PHE A 548 -16.12 -8.01 3.57
CA PHE A 548 -14.87 -7.26 3.73
C PHE A 548 -15.04 -5.79 3.36
N ARG A 549 -15.57 -5.47 2.17
CA ARG A 549 -15.85 -4.07 1.82
C ARG A 549 -16.91 -3.46 2.73
N HIS A 550 -17.89 -4.27 3.19
CA HIS A 550 -18.87 -3.84 4.16
C HIS A 550 -18.20 -3.44 5.49
N TYR A 551 -17.28 -4.27 6.00
CA TYR A 551 -16.52 -3.91 7.20
C TYR A 551 -15.65 -2.65 6.99
N ARG A 552 -15.04 -2.52 5.81
CA ARG A 552 -14.28 -1.31 5.46
C ARG A 552 -15.13 -0.04 5.48
N ALA A 553 -16.35 -0.13 5.02
CA ALA A 553 -17.27 1.02 4.93
C ALA A 553 -17.87 1.40 6.29
N TYR A 554 -18.25 0.43 7.12
CA TYR A 554 -19.04 0.67 8.32
C TYR A 554 -18.31 0.40 9.65
N GLY A 555 -17.26 -0.37 9.66
CA GLY A 555 -16.40 -0.60 10.83
C GLY A 555 -17.07 -1.27 12.03
N ALA A 556 -18.21 -1.95 11.85
CA ALA A 556 -18.96 -2.53 12.95
C ALA A 556 -18.28 -3.78 13.51
N VAL A 557 -17.90 -3.72 14.79
CA VAL A 557 -17.15 -4.78 15.49
C VAL A 557 -17.87 -6.13 15.44
N ALA A 558 -19.21 -6.14 15.48
CA ALA A 558 -19.99 -7.37 15.41
C ALA A 558 -19.76 -8.16 14.10
N TYR A 559 -19.59 -7.48 12.97
CA TYR A 559 -19.27 -8.14 11.70
C TYR A 559 -17.86 -8.72 11.70
N ARG A 560 -16.89 -7.95 12.20
CA ARG A 560 -15.51 -8.45 12.33
C ARG A 560 -15.46 -9.70 13.21
N GLU A 561 -16.12 -9.69 14.37
CA GLU A 561 -16.15 -10.86 15.25
C GLU A 561 -16.77 -12.09 14.58
N PHE A 562 -17.86 -11.92 13.82
CA PHE A 562 -18.46 -13.01 13.03
C PHE A 562 -17.44 -13.59 12.03
N ILE A 563 -16.84 -12.72 11.19
CA ILE A 563 -15.85 -13.13 10.18
C ILE A 563 -14.68 -13.86 10.84
N VAL A 564 -14.12 -13.28 11.91
CA VAL A 564 -12.93 -13.82 12.59
C VAL A 564 -13.21 -15.15 13.27
N LYS A 565 -14.36 -15.29 13.95
CA LYS A 565 -14.76 -16.55 14.56
C LYS A 565 -14.97 -17.65 13.53
N ALA A 566 -15.60 -17.34 12.40
CA ALA A 566 -15.77 -18.29 11.31
C ALA A 566 -14.42 -18.72 10.72
N ILE A 567 -13.49 -17.77 10.45
CA ILE A 567 -12.15 -18.07 9.95
C ILE A 567 -11.36 -18.90 10.97
N ARG A 568 -11.33 -18.52 12.25
CA ARG A 568 -10.60 -19.25 13.28
C ARG A 568 -11.12 -20.68 13.47
N THR A 569 -12.46 -20.88 13.48
CA THR A 569 -13.09 -22.19 13.53
C THR A 569 -12.71 -23.03 12.30
N PHE A 570 -12.72 -22.44 11.12
CA PHE A 570 -12.35 -23.09 9.86
C PHE A 570 -10.87 -23.47 9.79
N MET A 571 -9.97 -22.60 10.28
CA MET A 571 -8.53 -22.87 10.31
C MET A 571 -8.14 -23.86 11.41
N GLY A 572 -8.85 -23.83 12.54
CA GLY A 572 -8.54 -24.70 13.70
C GLY A 572 -7.11 -24.50 14.20
N ASP A 573 -6.44 -25.60 14.54
CA ASP A 573 -5.08 -25.62 15.09
C ASP A 573 -3.97 -25.39 14.03
N THR A 574 -4.31 -25.02 12.81
CA THR A 574 -3.31 -24.81 11.74
C THR A 574 -2.65 -23.42 11.81
N LEU A 575 -3.22 -22.46 12.55
CA LEU A 575 -2.66 -21.12 12.71
C LEU A 575 -1.36 -21.16 13.53
N THR A 576 -0.36 -20.38 13.11
CA THR A 576 0.98 -20.37 13.72
C THR A 576 0.95 -19.88 15.16
N PHE A 577 0.06 -18.94 15.51
CA PHE A 577 -0.08 -18.47 16.89
C PHE A 577 -1.49 -17.97 17.23
N SER A 578 -1.71 -17.74 18.52
CA SER A 578 -2.82 -16.96 19.08
C SER A 578 -2.28 -15.94 20.08
N THR A 579 -3.04 -14.87 20.35
CA THR A 579 -2.63 -13.78 21.27
C THR A 579 -3.83 -13.10 21.90
N ASN A 580 -3.61 -12.44 23.04
CA ASN A 580 -4.57 -11.59 23.73
C ASN A 580 -4.42 -10.10 23.37
N LEU A 581 -3.62 -9.74 22.37
CA LEU A 581 -3.43 -8.36 21.94
C LEU A 581 -4.77 -7.70 21.55
N PRO A 582 -4.97 -6.40 21.87
CA PRO A 582 -6.14 -5.67 21.40
C PRO A 582 -6.07 -5.43 19.89
N SER A 583 -7.24 -5.27 19.26
CA SER A 583 -7.35 -5.07 17.79
C SER A 583 -6.58 -3.87 17.24
N THR A 584 -6.17 -2.95 18.09
CA THR A 584 -5.33 -1.79 17.74
C THR A 584 -3.84 -2.11 17.70
N ALA A 585 -3.42 -3.24 18.26
CA ALA A 585 -2.04 -3.72 18.16
C ALA A 585 -1.81 -4.44 16.81
N ARG A 586 -0.57 -4.56 16.40
CA ARG A 586 -0.15 -5.31 15.21
C ARG A 586 0.94 -6.31 15.59
N ILE A 587 0.98 -7.43 14.87
CA ILE A 587 1.96 -8.49 15.08
C ILE A 587 2.42 -9.01 13.72
N THR A 588 3.72 -9.24 13.58
CA THR A 588 4.31 -9.94 12.44
C THR A 588 5.36 -10.92 12.92
N LEU A 589 5.64 -11.92 12.12
CA LEU A 589 6.68 -12.91 12.36
C LEU A 589 7.59 -12.96 11.13
N THR A 590 8.89 -12.83 11.37
CA THR A 590 9.90 -12.96 10.32
C THR A 590 10.86 -14.11 10.63
N GLU A 591 11.45 -14.67 9.59
CA GLU A 591 12.51 -15.68 9.67
C GLU A 591 13.80 -15.13 9.10
N GLN A 592 14.89 -15.26 9.86
CA GLN A 592 16.25 -15.07 9.38
C GLN A 592 16.92 -16.46 9.28
N SER A 593 16.79 -17.10 8.12
CA SER A 593 17.26 -18.47 7.90
C SER A 593 18.78 -18.62 8.09
N GLN A 594 19.57 -17.59 7.71
CA GLN A 594 21.02 -17.58 7.89
C GLN A 594 21.43 -17.59 9.38
N GLU A 595 20.62 -16.98 10.23
CA GLU A 595 20.84 -16.89 11.68
C GLU A 595 20.06 -17.98 12.43
N SER A 596 19.31 -18.81 11.71
CA SER A 596 18.45 -19.88 12.27
C SER A 596 17.53 -19.39 13.39
N ARG A 597 16.89 -18.24 13.20
CA ARG A 597 16.01 -17.61 14.19
C ARG A 597 14.73 -17.06 13.57
N LEU A 598 13.69 -17.01 14.39
CA LEU A 598 12.49 -16.23 14.13
C LEU A 598 12.55 -14.92 14.91
N VAL A 599 11.95 -13.87 14.37
CA VAL A 599 11.80 -12.57 15.05
C VAL A 599 10.32 -12.19 15.03
N LEU A 600 9.75 -12.12 16.21
CA LEU A 600 8.38 -11.67 16.40
C LEU A 600 8.38 -10.17 16.65
N HIS A 601 7.59 -9.41 15.89
CA HIS A 601 7.44 -7.97 16.06
C HIS A 601 6.07 -7.66 16.63
N LEU A 602 6.03 -6.92 17.73
CA LEU A 602 4.82 -6.40 18.36
C LEU A 602 4.80 -4.89 18.20
N LEU A 603 3.71 -4.35 17.66
CA LEU A 603 3.52 -2.92 17.45
C LEU A 603 2.25 -2.46 18.16
N TYR A 604 2.34 -1.35 18.88
CA TYR A 604 1.18 -0.71 19.47
C TYR A 604 1.35 0.80 19.57
N ALA A 605 0.45 1.53 18.95
CA ALA A 605 0.22 2.94 19.19
C ALA A 605 -1.24 3.27 18.87
N PRO A 606 -1.99 3.84 19.80
CA PRO A 606 -3.36 4.27 19.53
C PRO A 606 -3.36 5.46 18.57
N THR A 607 -4.15 5.38 17.51
CA THR A 607 -4.42 6.51 16.64
C THR A 607 -5.61 7.31 17.17
N VAL A 608 -5.53 8.62 17.03
CA VAL A 608 -6.62 9.53 17.41
C VAL A 608 -6.97 10.41 16.21
N SER A 609 -8.24 10.47 15.87
CA SER A 609 -8.73 11.43 14.88
C SER A 609 -8.77 12.83 15.51
N ARG A 610 -7.95 13.76 15.02
CA ARG A 610 -7.82 15.12 15.58
C ARG A 610 -8.35 16.19 14.62
N GLY A 611 -8.09 16.07 13.35
CA GLY A 611 -8.53 17.02 12.33
C GLY A 611 -9.84 16.63 11.70
N GLY A 612 -10.54 17.60 11.13
CA GLY A 612 -11.69 17.35 10.25
C GLY A 612 -11.27 16.90 8.86
N VAL A 613 -12.24 16.88 7.95
CA VAL A 613 -11.99 16.62 6.54
C VAL A 613 -11.13 17.72 5.95
N MET A 614 -9.96 17.39 5.43
CA MET A 614 -9.06 18.37 4.82
C MET A 614 -9.51 18.72 3.40
N GLN A 615 -9.59 20.02 3.13
CA GLN A 615 -9.62 20.55 1.77
C GLN A 615 -8.24 21.13 1.47
N LEU A 616 -7.47 20.42 0.67
CA LEU A 616 -6.12 20.83 0.31
C LEU A 616 -6.14 21.53 -1.04
N SER A 617 -5.48 22.66 -1.13
CA SER A 617 -5.17 23.33 -2.40
C SER A 617 -3.91 22.68 -2.97
N GLY A 618 -3.97 22.12 -4.17
CA GLY A 618 -2.78 21.64 -4.87
C GLY A 618 -2.68 20.15 -5.16
N GLY A 619 -3.77 19.43 -5.19
CA GLY A 619 -3.86 18.18 -5.95
C GLY A 619 -3.63 16.85 -5.23
N ASN A 620 -2.96 16.79 -4.09
CA ASN A 620 -2.88 15.57 -3.29
C ASN A 620 -3.96 15.57 -2.22
N VAL A 621 -5.20 15.33 -2.63
CA VAL A 621 -6.32 15.29 -1.71
C VAL A 621 -6.53 13.84 -1.27
N SER A 622 -6.32 13.60 -0.01
CA SER A 622 -6.80 12.43 0.67
C SER A 622 -8.33 12.46 0.76
N GLY A 623 -9.01 12.15 -0.33
CA GLY A 623 -10.42 11.79 -0.45
C GLY A 623 -11.38 12.03 0.73
N GLY A 624 -11.31 13.19 1.42
CA GLY A 624 -12.24 13.53 2.48
C GLY A 624 -12.03 12.80 3.82
N LYS A 625 -10.85 12.21 4.05
CA LYS A 625 -10.55 11.54 5.32
C LYS A 625 -10.10 12.52 6.41
N SER A 626 -10.42 12.24 7.66
CA SER A 626 -9.93 13.00 8.82
C SER A 626 -8.46 12.70 9.08
N VAL A 627 -7.78 13.67 9.73
CA VAL A 627 -6.38 13.49 10.13
C VAL A 627 -6.28 12.55 11.34
N GLU A 628 -5.62 11.43 11.15
CA GLU A 628 -5.27 10.48 12.22
C GLU A 628 -3.85 10.75 12.70
N VAL A 629 -3.68 10.88 14.00
CA VAL A 629 -2.37 11.15 14.63
C VAL A 629 -2.02 10.09 15.67
N ILE A 630 -0.73 9.82 15.82
CA ILE A 630 -0.15 9.13 16.97
C ILE A 630 0.59 10.18 17.80
N GLU A 631 0.23 10.31 19.06
CA GLU A 631 0.80 11.26 20.01
C GLU A 631 1.41 10.53 21.20
N ASP A 632 0.66 9.63 21.79
CA ASP A 632 1.07 8.88 22.96
C ASP A 632 1.47 7.44 22.60
N LEU A 633 2.42 6.89 23.36
CA LEU A 633 2.84 5.49 23.27
C LEU A 633 2.60 4.78 24.61
N PRO A 634 1.33 4.62 25.04
CA PRO A 634 1.03 3.95 26.31
C PRO A 634 1.48 2.48 26.23
N PRO A 635 1.96 1.90 27.35
CA PRO A 635 2.32 0.49 27.36
C PRO A 635 1.06 -0.40 27.34
N LEU A 636 1.17 -1.53 26.63
CA LEU A 636 0.31 -2.69 26.85
C LEU A 636 0.93 -3.58 27.94
N HIS A 637 0.09 -4.20 28.75
CA HIS A 637 0.48 -5.06 29.86
C HIS A 637 -0.05 -6.48 29.68
N ASP A 638 0.59 -7.45 30.33
CA ASP A 638 0.17 -8.85 30.42
C ASP A 638 -0.09 -9.51 29.05
N ILE A 639 0.90 -9.38 28.16
CA ILE A 639 0.81 -9.89 26.79
C ILE A 639 1.14 -11.39 26.79
N GLU A 640 0.26 -12.14 26.13
CA GLU A 640 0.41 -13.57 25.90
C GLU A 640 0.41 -13.87 24.40
N ILE A 641 1.38 -14.67 23.94
CA ILE A 641 1.47 -15.13 22.57
C ILE A 641 1.76 -16.63 22.60
N THR A 642 0.80 -17.43 22.16
CA THR A 642 0.91 -18.89 22.15
C THR A 642 1.27 -19.34 20.75
N LEU A 643 2.49 -19.85 20.57
CA LEU A 643 3.04 -20.40 19.33
C LEU A 643 2.76 -21.89 19.21
N GLN A 644 2.47 -22.34 18.00
CA GLN A 644 2.36 -23.76 17.62
C GLN A 644 3.72 -24.22 17.03
N ALA A 645 4.79 -24.11 17.79
CA ALA A 645 6.14 -24.47 17.39
C ALA A 645 7.00 -24.84 18.60
N PRO A 646 7.99 -25.71 18.43
CA PRO A 646 8.94 -26.05 19.50
C PRO A 646 9.89 -24.88 19.74
N VAL A 647 9.61 -24.05 20.74
CA VAL A 647 10.47 -22.93 21.15
C VAL A 647 11.47 -23.42 22.21
N LYS A 648 12.77 -23.22 21.95
CA LYS A 648 13.84 -23.50 22.92
C LYS A 648 14.09 -22.31 23.84
N SER A 649 14.22 -21.12 23.27
CA SER A 649 14.44 -19.88 24.01
C SER A 649 13.82 -18.69 23.30
N ALA A 650 13.49 -17.64 24.05
CA ALA A 650 13.06 -16.35 23.52
C ALA A 650 13.66 -15.21 24.35
N ARG A 651 14.09 -14.14 23.67
CA ARG A 651 14.66 -12.96 24.33
C ARG A 651 14.19 -11.65 23.68
N LEU A 652 14.11 -10.62 24.51
CA LEU A 652 13.81 -9.26 24.03
C LEU A 652 15.02 -8.69 23.29
N VAL A 653 14.81 -8.12 22.13
CA VAL A 653 15.88 -7.50 21.33
C VAL A 653 15.44 -6.10 20.85
N PRO A 654 16.39 -5.15 20.70
CA PRO A 654 17.84 -5.24 20.91
C PRO A 654 18.29 -5.13 22.38
N GLN A 655 17.41 -4.76 23.31
CA GLN A 655 17.77 -4.40 24.69
C GLN A 655 18.23 -5.58 25.57
N GLY A 656 17.97 -6.82 25.14
CA GLY A 656 18.21 -8.01 25.97
C GLY A 656 17.12 -8.26 27.02
N GLY A 657 17.21 -9.40 27.65
CA GLY A 657 16.26 -9.91 28.66
C GLY A 657 15.47 -11.11 28.19
N ASP A 658 15.29 -12.07 29.07
CA ASP A 658 14.59 -13.32 28.77
C ASP A 658 13.06 -13.10 28.79
N VAL A 659 12.37 -13.83 27.90
CA VAL A 659 10.91 -13.91 27.88
C VAL A 659 10.48 -15.18 28.62
N THR A 660 9.49 -15.07 29.49
CA THR A 660 8.93 -16.24 30.20
C THR A 660 8.25 -17.17 29.20
N LEU A 661 8.62 -18.46 29.28
CA LEU A 661 8.10 -19.52 28.43
C LEU A 661 7.28 -20.51 29.26
N GLU A 662 6.02 -20.73 28.87
CA GLU A 662 5.16 -21.76 29.44
C GLU A 662 4.86 -22.80 28.37
N LYS A 663 5.32 -24.06 28.58
CA LYS A 663 5.14 -25.17 27.63
C LYS A 663 3.91 -25.99 27.97
N SER A 664 3.06 -26.26 26.98
CA SER A 664 1.87 -27.09 27.10
C SER A 664 1.72 -27.97 25.84
N GLY A 665 2.21 -29.21 25.90
CA GLY A 665 2.30 -30.10 24.73
C GLY A 665 3.18 -29.48 23.63
N ASP A 666 2.65 -29.38 22.43
CA ASP A 666 3.33 -28.78 21.26
C ASP A 666 3.24 -27.25 21.19
N ARG A 667 2.62 -26.63 22.20
CA ARG A 667 2.41 -25.19 22.27
C ARG A 667 3.34 -24.56 23.30
N VAL A 668 3.83 -23.36 22.98
CA VAL A 668 4.63 -22.54 23.90
C VAL A 668 4.05 -21.14 23.99
N THR A 669 3.68 -20.74 25.20
CA THR A 669 3.19 -19.38 25.48
C THR A 669 4.35 -18.50 25.91
N LEU A 670 4.55 -17.41 25.19
CA LEU A 670 5.45 -16.32 25.54
C LEU A 670 4.66 -15.32 26.39
N ARG A 671 5.21 -14.96 27.57
CA ARG A 671 4.60 -13.93 28.44
C ARG A 671 5.51 -12.72 28.57
N LEU A 672 4.97 -11.55 28.22
CA LEU A 672 5.64 -10.27 28.39
C LEU A 672 4.86 -9.42 29.39
N PRO A 673 5.53 -8.86 30.41
CA PRO A 673 4.85 -8.01 31.39
C PRO A 673 4.35 -6.70 30.78
N LYS A 674 5.09 -6.13 29.82
CA LYS A 674 4.68 -4.91 29.11
C LYS A 674 5.57 -4.64 27.89
N PHE A 675 5.01 -3.89 26.91
CA PHE A 675 5.78 -3.20 25.87
C PHE A 675 5.06 -1.91 25.43
N SER A 676 5.76 -1.01 24.77
CA SER A 676 5.18 0.16 24.11
C SER A 676 5.81 0.37 22.75
N CYS A 677 5.11 1.02 21.84
CA CYS A 677 5.50 1.29 20.45
C CYS A 677 5.87 0.02 19.67
N HIS A 678 7.09 -0.47 19.83
CA HIS A 678 7.62 -1.62 19.11
C HIS A 678 8.51 -2.48 20.02
N GLN A 679 8.20 -3.76 20.11
CA GLN A 679 9.04 -4.76 20.76
C GLN A 679 9.34 -5.90 19.78
N MET A 680 10.59 -6.24 19.65
CA MET A 680 11.03 -7.44 18.95
C MET A 680 11.39 -8.53 19.94
N ILE A 681 11.06 -9.79 19.58
CA ILE A 681 11.41 -11.00 20.34
C ILE A 681 12.13 -11.94 19.40
N GLU A 682 13.40 -12.21 19.69
CA GLU A 682 14.15 -13.26 19.02
C GLU A 682 13.76 -14.60 19.59
N ILE A 683 13.44 -15.56 18.73
CA ILE A 683 12.97 -16.90 19.08
C ILE A 683 13.89 -17.94 18.42
N GLN A 684 14.39 -18.87 19.22
CA GLN A 684 15.13 -20.06 18.76
C GLN A 684 14.21 -21.28 18.84
N CYS A 685 14.07 -21.99 17.71
CA CYS A 685 13.26 -23.22 17.59
C CYS A 685 14.08 -24.50 17.64
#